data_f8311b8e1e2cf9e7a6f4f49a8fc1d621
#
_entry.id   f8311b8e1e2cf9e7a6f4f49a8fc1d621
#
_cell.length_a   1.000
_cell.length_b   1.000
_cell.length_c   1.000
_cell.angle_alpha   90.00
_cell.angle_beta   90.00
_cell.angle_gamma   90.00
#
_symmetry.space_group_name_H-M   'P 1'
#
loop_
_entity.id
_entity.type
_entity.pdbx_description
1 polymer ?
#
loop_
_entity_poly.entity_id
_entity_poly.type
_entity_poly.pdbx_seq_one_letter_code
_entity_poly.pdbx_strand_id
1 'polypeptide(L)'
;MAVWAYSIIMSQRPIGRKAFKGRGALSNPAGRFEHQDVEEVHDGWYEEEQPDSIATTVQPDRARGIISTNNSPDIPFEQSINPYRGCEHGCVYCAAAETPILMADGTTRNLEEIRVGDSIYGTVRDGWYRRYVKTRVVAHWSVIKRAYRIILEDGTELIASGDHRFLTERGWKFVTDAKHGDTQRAHLTTNNKLMGTGAFAAAPWKNEDYRRGYLCGLIRGDGMLHESLEFHPNGRWNSRYQFRLALSDVEALDRAQNWLNRESIETRRFAFSAYSNRPMQAIRASSRPNVERVREVIAWPELVTRSWRIGFLAGIFDAEGSYSDGILRISNTDLDIIRWISESLRTLDFQFVVEPGGLGVNKSVVVVRLLGGLREALRFFHSVDPAITRKRDISGQAVKSEARLGVVSIERLPRAMRLYDITTGTEDFIANGIVSHNCYARPSHAYMGLSSGIDFETRLFYKADAGKVLEEELAKPKYVCKPITIGANTDPYQPVERELRVTRAVLEVLARTRHPASIITKSALILRDLDLLTDMARDGLMSVGISITTLSAETKRVLEPRAASPQARLRALRELNAAGVPAGVMAAPMIPAINDHEMEAILEAAVGCGAQWAGYIVVRLPWEIKDLFRDWLAEHFPDRAAHVMSLIQEMRGGRDYDSTFGTRMKGTGPIAELLRSRFKIACRRLKLNAGGRDTSQPTHLFRPPLKEGPQLSLGF
;
A
#
# COMPACT_ATOMS: atom_id res chain seq x y z
N MET A 1 45.06 -2.66 19.56
CA MET A 1 44.70 -2.57 18.13
C MET A 1 43.26 -2.16 18.05
N ALA A 2 43.00 -0.89 17.78
CA ALA A 2 41.65 -0.33 17.68
C ALA A 2 41.18 -0.42 16.25
N VAL A 3 40.06 -1.13 16.03
CA VAL A 3 39.39 -1.20 14.74
C VAL A 3 38.45 0.02 14.65
N TRP A 4 38.78 0.94 13.77
CA TRP A 4 37.93 2.09 13.44
C TRP A 4 36.74 1.62 12.58
N ALA A 5 35.55 1.62 13.16
CA ALA A 5 34.32 1.51 12.40
C ALA A 5 33.95 2.91 11.86
N TYR A 6 34.06 3.10 10.55
CA TYR A 6 33.50 4.27 9.87
C TYR A 6 31.98 4.13 9.81
N SER A 7 31.28 4.78 10.73
CA SER A 7 29.85 5.05 10.60
C SER A 7 29.65 6.16 9.58
N ILE A 8 29.13 5.83 8.42
CA ILE A 8 28.65 6.85 7.46
C ILE A 8 27.32 7.37 8.01
N ILE A 9 27.38 8.51 8.67
CA ILE A 9 26.21 9.24 9.14
C ILE A 9 25.57 9.88 7.90
N MET A 10 24.48 9.31 7.41
CA MET A 10 23.62 9.95 6.41
C MET A 10 22.60 10.82 7.15
N SER A 11 22.87 12.11 7.24
CA SER A 11 21.98 13.07 7.90
C SER A 11 20.64 13.19 7.19
N GLN A 12 19.56 12.86 7.89
CA GLN A 12 18.23 13.39 7.55
C GLN A 12 18.22 14.86 7.97
N ARG A 13 18.29 15.77 7.00
CA ARG A 13 18.25 17.22 7.28
C ARG A 13 16.82 17.66 7.58
N PRO A 14 16.57 18.51 8.57
CA PRO A 14 15.29 19.14 8.76
C PRO A 14 14.97 20.02 7.55
N ILE A 15 13.77 19.90 7.06
CA ILE A 15 13.32 20.50 5.82
C ILE A 15 13.00 21.98 6.08
N GLY A 16 13.93 22.84 5.69
CA GLY A 16 13.66 24.25 5.47
C GLY A 16 12.66 24.42 4.32
N ARG A 17 11.80 25.43 4.38
CA ARG A 17 10.74 25.74 3.41
C ARG A 17 11.24 26.20 2.03
N LYS A 18 12.48 25.93 1.65
CA LYS A 18 13.08 26.41 0.40
C LYS A 18 13.13 25.29 -0.62
N ALA A 19 12.51 25.50 -1.78
CA ALA A 19 12.56 24.56 -2.89
C ALA A 19 14.00 24.40 -3.41
N PHE A 20 14.47 23.17 -3.59
CA PHE A 20 15.79 22.93 -4.16
C PHE A 20 15.79 23.25 -5.66
N LYS A 21 16.75 24.02 -6.11
CA LYS A 21 16.88 24.41 -7.51
C LYS A 21 16.94 23.20 -8.45
N GLY A 22 15.98 23.09 -9.34
CA GLY A 22 15.88 22.01 -10.32
C GLY A 22 15.30 20.70 -9.80
N ARG A 23 14.61 20.69 -8.64
CA ARG A 23 13.90 19.52 -8.08
C ARG A 23 12.41 19.80 -7.93
N GLY A 24 11.60 18.76 -8.07
CA GLY A 24 10.14 18.85 -7.90
C GLY A 24 9.69 18.48 -6.48
N ALA A 25 10.41 17.59 -5.77
CA ALA A 25 10.14 17.26 -4.38
C ALA A 25 10.77 18.26 -3.42
N LEU A 26 10.03 18.59 -2.35
CA LEU A 26 10.48 19.52 -1.31
C LEU A 26 11.06 18.79 -0.09
N SER A 27 10.99 17.46 -0.04
CA SER A 27 11.35 16.66 1.12
C SER A 27 11.84 15.26 0.79
N ASN A 28 12.50 14.61 1.76
CA ASN A 28 12.97 13.24 1.68
C ASN A 28 12.38 12.40 2.83
N PRO A 29 11.17 11.86 2.71
CA PRO A 29 10.61 10.97 3.72
C PRO A 29 11.38 9.65 3.81
N ALA A 30 11.44 9.05 5.01
CA ALA A 30 12.15 7.78 5.25
C ALA A 30 11.69 6.66 4.30
N GLY A 31 12.63 5.91 3.77
CA GLY A 31 12.39 4.80 2.84
C GLY A 31 11.91 3.54 3.56
N ARG A 32 11.04 2.76 2.89
CA ARG A 32 10.39 1.54 3.46
C ARG A 32 11.32 0.38 3.79
N PHE A 33 12.61 0.47 3.47
CA PHE A 33 13.61 -0.56 3.72
C PHE A 33 14.85 -0.02 4.44
N GLU A 34 14.77 1.18 5.03
CA GLU A 34 15.85 1.71 5.87
C GLU A 34 15.86 0.98 7.20
N HIS A 35 17.02 0.39 7.54
CA HIS A 35 17.23 -0.36 8.79
C HIS A 35 17.90 0.48 9.90
N GLN A 36 18.09 1.77 9.69
CA GLN A 36 18.75 2.68 10.63
C GLN A 36 17.94 3.95 10.79
N ASP A 37 17.59 4.29 12.02
CA ASP A 37 17.09 5.60 12.40
C ASP A 37 18.28 6.53 12.61
N VAL A 38 18.32 7.65 11.89
CA VAL A 38 19.32 8.70 12.08
C VAL A 38 18.63 9.89 12.74
N GLU A 39 18.98 10.17 13.96
CA GLU A 39 18.50 11.33 14.69
C GLU A 39 19.54 12.45 14.61
N GLU A 40 19.13 13.63 14.18
CA GLU A 40 19.99 14.81 14.08
C GLU A 40 20.07 15.47 15.47
N VAL A 41 21.25 15.43 16.08
CA VAL A 41 21.52 16.12 17.34
C VAL A 41 22.19 17.45 17.04
N HIS A 42 21.50 18.55 17.28
CA HIS A 42 22.10 19.90 17.25
C HIS A 42 22.94 20.12 18.51
N ASP A 43 24.25 20.06 18.36
CA ASP A 43 25.22 20.36 19.43
C ASP A 43 25.61 21.86 19.53
N GLY A 44 25.04 22.67 18.63
CA GLY A 44 25.21 24.14 18.66
C GLY A 44 26.55 24.66 18.09
N TRP A 45 27.38 23.82 17.47
CA TRP A 45 28.73 24.22 17.04
C TRP A 45 28.88 24.48 15.53
N TYR A 46 27.93 24.01 14.67
CA TYR A 46 27.98 24.28 13.21
C TYR A 46 26.61 24.49 12.63
N GLU A 47 26.35 25.69 12.05
CA GLU A 47 25.29 25.93 11.08
C GLU A 47 25.90 25.81 9.67
N GLU A 48 25.73 24.65 9.00
CA GLU A 48 25.97 24.57 7.56
C GLU A 48 24.81 25.21 6.80
N GLU A 49 25.07 26.22 5.99
CA GLU A 49 24.09 26.73 5.05
C GLU A 49 23.60 25.60 4.13
N GLN A 50 22.30 25.40 4.06
CA GLN A 50 21.71 24.38 3.17
C GLN A 50 22.08 24.70 1.72
N PRO A 51 22.64 23.76 0.96
CA PRO A 51 23.00 23.99 -0.44
C PRO A 51 21.77 24.28 -1.27
N ASP A 52 21.81 25.28 -2.15
CA ASP A 52 20.72 25.64 -3.07
C ASP A 52 20.38 24.52 -4.07
N SER A 53 21.23 23.49 -4.20
CA SER A 53 21.03 22.36 -5.11
C SER A 53 21.56 21.05 -4.55
N ILE A 54 20.86 19.94 -4.83
CA ILE A 54 21.29 18.59 -4.47
C ILE A 54 21.76 17.87 -5.73
N ALA A 55 22.99 17.32 -5.67
CA ALA A 55 23.56 16.54 -6.77
C ALA A 55 22.82 15.19 -6.93
N THR A 56 22.70 14.70 -8.17
CA THR A 56 22.20 13.35 -8.45
C THR A 56 23.33 12.33 -8.29
N THR A 57 23.08 11.25 -7.56
CA THR A 57 23.96 10.08 -7.47
C THR A 57 23.38 8.93 -8.30
N VAL A 58 24.24 8.13 -8.93
CA VAL A 58 23.80 7.05 -9.83
C VAL A 58 24.53 5.76 -9.47
N GLN A 59 23.77 4.68 -9.27
CA GLN A 59 24.29 3.39 -8.84
C GLN A 59 23.84 2.25 -9.80
N PRO A 60 24.66 1.20 -10.00
CA PRO A 60 24.27 0.05 -10.82
C PRO A 60 23.21 -0.81 -10.09
N ASP A 61 22.14 -1.19 -10.83
CA ASP A 61 21.12 -2.17 -10.41
C ASP A 61 21.36 -3.50 -11.14
N ARG A 62 21.69 -4.55 -10.43
CA ARG A 62 21.89 -5.90 -10.98
C ARG A 62 20.52 -6.60 -11.12
N ALA A 63 19.80 -6.27 -12.18
CA ALA A 63 18.51 -6.88 -12.47
C ALA A 63 18.66 -8.29 -13.04
N ARG A 64 17.86 -9.26 -12.54
CA ARG A 64 17.80 -10.63 -13.08
C ARG A 64 16.96 -10.76 -14.37
N GLY A 65 16.24 -9.71 -14.74
CA GLY A 65 15.42 -9.59 -15.94
C GLY A 65 15.14 -8.14 -16.25
N ILE A 66 14.97 -7.83 -17.55
CA ILE A 66 14.77 -6.45 -18.00
C ILE A 66 13.38 -6.22 -18.61
N ILE A 67 12.74 -7.25 -19.16
CA ILE A 67 11.40 -7.17 -19.74
C ILE A 67 10.38 -7.30 -18.63
N SER A 68 9.51 -6.30 -18.53
CA SER A 68 8.33 -6.31 -17.65
C SER A 68 7.09 -6.56 -18.48
N THR A 69 6.20 -7.47 -18.03
CA THR A 69 4.93 -7.76 -18.68
C THR A 69 3.80 -6.96 -18.05
N ASN A 70 2.83 -6.56 -18.87
CA ASN A 70 1.66 -5.78 -18.48
C ASN A 70 0.39 -6.36 -19.11
N ASN A 71 -0.65 -6.53 -18.32
CA ASN A 71 -1.95 -7.04 -18.76
C ASN A 71 -3.08 -5.99 -18.64
N SER A 72 -2.74 -4.72 -18.51
CA SER A 72 -3.71 -3.63 -18.39
C SER A 72 -4.41 -3.37 -19.74
N PRO A 73 -5.75 -3.44 -19.82
CA PRO A 73 -6.47 -3.37 -21.10
C PRO A 73 -6.48 -1.96 -21.72
N ASP A 74 -6.07 -0.92 -21.03
CA ASP A 74 -6.02 0.47 -21.49
C ASP A 74 -4.61 0.98 -21.84
N ILE A 75 -3.64 0.08 -21.81
CA ILE A 75 -2.26 0.35 -22.23
C ILE A 75 -1.98 -0.46 -23.50
N PRO A 76 -1.57 0.19 -24.60
CA PRO A 76 -1.47 -0.48 -25.91
C PRO A 76 -0.20 -1.33 -26.08
N PHE A 77 0.41 -1.82 -25.00
CA PHE A 77 1.58 -2.70 -25.04
C PHE A 77 1.55 -3.70 -23.88
N GLU A 78 2.03 -4.91 -24.16
CA GLU A 78 2.10 -5.99 -23.18
C GLU A 78 3.48 -6.13 -22.54
N GLN A 79 4.52 -5.66 -23.21
CA GLN A 79 5.90 -5.73 -22.75
C GLN A 79 6.53 -4.33 -22.66
N SER A 80 7.33 -4.10 -21.65
CA SER A 80 8.05 -2.84 -21.47
C SER A 80 9.45 -3.04 -20.89
N ILE A 81 10.34 -2.11 -21.22
CA ILE A 81 11.67 -1.99 -20.63
C ILE A 81 11.81 -0.61 -20.01
N ASN A 82 12.24 -0.58 -18.75
CA ASN A 82 12.62 0.64 -18.05
C ASN A 82 14.11 0.53 -17.67
N PRO A 83 15.02 1.19 -18.40
CA PRO A 83 16.46 1.10 -18.18
C PRO A 83 16.91 1.63 -16.82
N TYR A 84 16.11 2.51 -16.21
CA TYR A 84 16.39 3.20 -14.96
C TYR A 84 15.30 2.96 -13.92
N ARG A 85 15.67 3.07 -12.64
CA ARG A 85 14.75 3.26 -11.50
C ARG A 85 15.02 4.62 -10.86
N GLY A 86 13.96 5.30 -10.43
CA GLY A 86 13.99 6.69 -10.05
C GLY A 86 13.82 7.61 -11.26
N CYS A 87 13.36 8.80 -10.99
CA CYS A 87 13.11 9.80 -12.02
C CYS A 87 13.25 11.19 -11.41
N GLU A 88 14.03 12.03 -12.02
CA GLU A 88 14.29 13.40 -11.57
C GLU A 88 13.06 14.33 -11.57
N HIS A 89 11.83 13.81 -11.64
CA HIS A 89 10.58 14.55 -11.89
C HIS A 89 9.48 14.59 -10.78
N GLY A 90 9.68 14.12 -9.58
CA GLY A 90 9.02 14.01 -8.24
C GLY A 90 7.59 14.44 -7.78
N CYS A 91 6.92 13.75 -6.81
CA CYS A 91 5.51 13.96 -6.23
C CYS A 91 5.10 13.39 -4.79
N VAL A 92 4.00 13.75 -3.69
CA VAL A 92 3.75 13.45 -2.16
C VAL A 92 2.33 13.48 -1.43
N TYR A 93 1.87 12.79 -0.10
CA TYR A 93 0.59 12.76 0.80
C TYR A 93 0.72 12.32 2.30
N CYS A 94 -0.29 12.35 3.37
CA CYS A 94 -0.27 11.89 4.82
C CYS A 94 -1.47 11.97 5.82
N ALA A 95 -1.46 11.18 7.06
CA ALA A 95 -2.39 11.15 8.25
C ALA A 95 -1.66 11.19 9.63
N ALA A 96 -2.39 11.26 10.82
CA ALA A 96 -1.79 11.48 12.16
C ALA A 96 -1.06 10.28 12.77
N ALA A 97 -0.07 10.54 13.65
CA ALA A 97 0.82 9.56 14.30
C ALA A 97 0.09 8.49 15.11
N GLU A 98 -0.84 8.92 15.95
CA GLU A 98 -1.54 8.09 16.94
C GLU A 98 -2.73 7.34 16.35
N THR A 99 -2.95 7.41 15.02
CA THR A 99 -4.05 6.72 14.35
C THR A 99 -3.91 5.21 14.48
N PRO A 100 -4.83 4.49 15.14
CA PRO A 100 -4.73 3.03 15.28
C PRO A 100 -4.97 2.34 13.94
N ILE A 101 -4.07 1.45 13.55
CA ILE A 101 -4.14 0.66 12.33
C ILE A 101 -4.48 -0.78 12.68
N LEU A 102 -5.41 -1.39 11.94
CA LEU A 102 -5.82 -2.78 12.15
C LEU A 102 -4.77 -3.74 11.60
N MET A 103 -4.10 -4.47 12.50
CA MET A 103 -3.10 -5.46 12.17
C MET A 103 -3.72 -6.78 11.67
N ALA A 104 -2.98 -7.56 10.89
CA ALA A 104 -3.45 -8.84 10.32
C ALA A 104 -3.73 -9.94 11.36
N ASP A 105 -3.24 -9.79 12.58
CA ASP A 105 -3.52 -10.66 13.73
C ASP A 105 -4.76 -10.23 14.52
N GLY A 106 -5.47 -9.18 14.05
CA GLY A 106 -6.65 -8.63 14.69
C GLY A 106 -6.36 -7.69 15.87
N THR A 107 -5.11 -7.31 16.10
CA THR A 107 -4.71 -6.28 17.08
C THR A 107 -4.68 -4.91 16.42
N THR A 108 -4.39 -3.86 17.20
CA THR A 108 -4.17 -2.50 16.69
C THR A 108 -2.79 -2.00 17.07
N ARG A 109 -2.19 -1.16 16.20
CA ARG A 109 -0.93 -0.46 16.46
C ARG A 109 -1.03 0.96 15.92
N ASN A 110 -0.39 1.93 16.58
CA ASN A 110 -0.38 3.31 16.10
C ASN A 110 0.34 3.44 14.76
N LEU A 111 -0.12 4.36 13.92
CA LEU A 111 0.43 4.56 12.57
C LEU A 111 1.93 4.89 12.60
N GLU A 112 2.41 5.65 13.58
CA GLU A 112 3.85 5.95 13.73
C GLU A 112 4.70 4.73 14.11
N GLU A 113 4.12 3.73 14.76
CA GLU A 113 4.78 2.49 15.19
C GLU A 113 4.79 1.41 14.10
N ILE A 114 4.02 1.61 13.03
CA ILE A 114 3.94 0.69 11.88
C ILE A 114 5.30 0.64 11.19
N ARG A 115 5.72 -0.56 10.81
CA ARG A 115 6.97 -0.80 10.10
C ARG A 115 6.73 -1.44 8.76
N VAL A 116 7.67 -1.21 7.85
CA VAL A 116 7.68 -1.90 6.56
C VAL A 116 7.81 -3.40 6.77
N GLY A 117 6.99 -4.18 6.07
CA GLY A 117 6.88 -5.62 6.25
C GLY A 117 5.77 -6.06 7.20
N ASP A 118 5.24 -5.16 8.06
CA ASP A 118 4.10 -5.45 8.91
C ASP A 118 2.90 -5.90 8.06
N SER A 119 2.19 -6.89 8.57
CA SER A 119 0.95 -7.37 7.96
C SER A 119 -0.23 -6.68 8.62
N ILE A 120 -1.06 -6.03 7.80
CA ILE A 120 -2.25 -5.27 8.24
C ILE A 120 -3.46 -5.66 7.41
N TYR A 121 -4.62 -5.13 7.76
CA TYR A 121 -5.80 -5.22 6.90
C TYR A 121 -5.90 -4.03 5.97
N GLY A 122 -6.19 -4.32 4.70
CA GLY A 122 -6.68 -3.40 3.70
C GLY A 122 -7.96 -3.94 3.09
N THR A 123 -8.40 -3.40 1.94
CA THR A 123 -9.61 -3.86 1.28
C THR A 123 -9.42 -4.08 -0.22
N VAL A 124 -10.13 -5.04 -0.80
CA VAL A 124 -10.22 -5.22 -2.25
C VAL A 124 -11.68 -5.18 -2.70
N ARG A 125 -11.93 -4.69 -3.90
CA ARG A 125 -13.26 -4.74 -4.50
C ARG A 125 -13.48 -6.11 -5.12
N ASP A 126 -14.53 -6.79 -4.66
CA ASP A 126 -14.99 -8.08 -5.15
C ASP A 126 -16.45 -7.96 -5.58
N GLY A 127 -16.69 -7.85 -6.87
CA GLY A 127 -18.01 -7.57 -7.45
C GLY A 127 -18.60 -6.25 -6.95
N TRP A 128 -19.76 -6.34 -6.31
CA TRP A 128 -20.50 -5.19 -5.77
C TRP A 128 -20.00 -4.71 -4.40
N TYR A 129 -19.20 -5.53 -3.68
CA TYR A 129 -18.74 -5.26 -2.32
C TYR A 129 -17.24 -5.03 -2.26
N ARG A 130 -16.78 -4.30 -1.24
CA ARG A 130 -15.39 -4.34 -0.77
C ARG A 130 -15.28 -5.37 0.34
N ARG A 131 -14.17 -6.11 0.37
CA ARG A 131 -13.88 -7.13 1.39
C ARG A 131 -12.56 -6.83 2.08
N TYR A 132 -12.50 -7.09 3.38
CA TYR A 132 -11.25 -7.04 4.14
C TYR A 132 -10.31 -8.15 3.67
N VAL A 133 -9.04 -7.79 3.44
CA VAL A 133 -7.97 -8.72 3.07
C VAL A 133 -6.68 -8.37 3.81
N LYS A 134 -5.85 -9.37 4.09
CA LYS A 134 -4.52 -9.14 4.66
C LYS A 134 -3.60 -8.61 3.57
N THR A 135 -2.87 -7.54 3.89
CA THR A 135 -1.91 -6.90 3.02
C THR A 135 -0.64 -6.56 3.80
N ARG A 136 0.43 -6.22 3.10
CA ARG A 136 1.69 -5.80 3.74
C ARG A 136 1.93 -4.33 3.57
N VAL A 137 2.49 -3.72 4.60
CA VAL A 137 3.04 -2.37 4.54
C VAL A 137 4.30 -2.42 3.70
N VAL A 138 4.33 -1.62 2.65
CA VAL A 138 5.45 -1.56 1.71
C VAL A 138 6.20 -0.23 1.77
N ALA A 139 5.64 0.80 2.44
CA ALA A 139 6.31 2.05 2.81
C ALA A 139 5.67 2.67 4.05
N HIS A 140 6.44 3.49 4.77
CA HIS A 140 5.99 4.32 5.89
C HIS A 140 6.80 5.62 5.90
N TRP A 141 6.16 6.78 6.05
CA TRP A 141 6.81 8.10 6.08
C TRP A 141 5.97 9.11 6.86
N SER A 142 6.56 10.28 7.15
CA SER A 142 5.87 11.37 7.83
C SER A 142 6.11 12.72 7.17
N VAL A 143 5.20 13.68 7.40
CA VAL A 143 5.30 15.07 6.95
C VAL A 143 4.63 16.00 7.95
N ILE A 144 5.06 17.25 8.01
CA ILE A 144 4.41 18.28 8.84
C ILE A 144 3.40 18.99 7.98
N LYS A 145 2.10 18.83 8.31
CA LYS A 145 0.97 19.45 7.61
C LYS A 145 -0.08 19.96 8.59
N ARG A 146 -0.95 20.83 8.08
CA ARG A 146 -2.15 21.26 8.81
C ARG A 146 -3.12 20.10 8.88
N ALA A 147 -3.57 19.79 10.09
CA ALA A 147 -4.47 18.69 10.38
C ALA A 147 -5.90 19.17 10.65
N TYR A 148 -6.84 18.26 10.47
CA TYR A 148 -8.27 18.41 10.73
C TYR A 148 -8.72 17.23 11.59
N ARG A 149 -9.58 17.54 12.56
CA ARG A 149 -10.25 16.57 13.40
C ARG A 149 -11.62 16.28 12.80
N ILE A 150 -11.93 15.04 12.54
CA ILE A 150 -13.23 14.56 12.05
C ILE A 150 -13.83 13.73 13.17
N ILE A 151 -15.06 14.11 13.60
CA ILE A 151 -15.83 13.40 14.62
C ILE A 151 -17.03 12.73 13.96
N LEU A 152 -17.24 11.45 14.25
CA LEU A 152 -18.36 10.67 13.75
C LEU A 152 -19.43 10.50 14.83
N GLU A 153 -20.66 10.14 14.43
CA GLU A 153 -21.81 9.96 15.31
C GLU A 153 -21.61 8.96 16.45
N ASP A 154 -20.73 7.98 16.25
CA ASP A 154 -20.40 6.99 17.28
C ASP A 154 -19.24 7.42 18.19
N GLY A 155 -18.74 8.64 18.03
CA GLY A 155 -17.60 9.17 18.77
C GLY A 155 -16.24 8.82 18.16
N THR A 156 -16.18 8.14 17.01
CA THR A 156 -14.91 7.88 16.30
C THR A 156 -14.26 9.21 15.94
N GLU A 157 -13.02 9.40 16.37
CA GLU A 157 -12.19 10.54 16.02
C GLU A 157 -11.11 10.14 15.01
N LEU A 158 -10.96 10.95 13.97
CA LEU A 158 -9.92 10.81 12.96
C LEU A 158 -9.19 12.14 12.83
N ILE A 159 -7.86 12.12 12.83
CA ILE A 159 -7.03 13.30 12.58
C ILE A 159 -6.22 13.05 11.32
N ALA A 160 -6.42 13.91 10.32
CA ALA A 160 -5.75 13.76 9.03
C ALA A 160 -5.51 15.12 8.37
N SER A 161 -4.65 15.17 7.35
CA SER A 161 -4.47 16.35 6.52
C SER A 161 -5.74 16.65 5.73
N GLY A 162 -5.95 17.91 5.35
CA GLY A 162 -7.15 18.33 4.61
C GLY A 162 -7.33 17.65 3.25
N ASP A 163 -6.26 17.13 2.72
CA ASP A 163 -6.16 16.40 1.46
C ASP A 163 -6.22 14.87 1.64
N HIS A 164 -6.25 14.36 2.87
CA HIS A 164 -6.44 12.94 3.12
C HIS A 164 -7.84 12.48 2.68
N ARG A 165 -7.98 11.20 2.30
CA ARG A 165 -9.25 10.65 1.82
C ARG A 165 -9.73 9.47 2.63
N PHE A 166 -11.01 9.51 2.94
CA PHE A 166 -11.73 8.41 3.53
C PHE A 166 -12.78 7.87 2.57
N LEU A 167 -13.01 6.57 2.63
CA LEU A 167 -14.09 5.94 1.87
C LEU A 167 -15.44 6.26 2.52
N THR A 168 -16.38 6.77 1.71
CA THR A 168 -17.77 6.98 2.10
C THR A 168 -18.70 6.06 1.30
N GLU A 169 -19.97 5.99 1.66
CA GLU A 169 -21.02 5.32 0.87
C GLU A 169 -21.11 5.82 -0.58
N ARG A 170 -20.68 7.07 -0.82
CA ARG A 170 -20.66 7.74 -2.14
C ARG A 170 -19.28 7.79 -2.77
N GLY A 171 -18.35 6.93 -2.33
CA GLY A 171 -16.97 6.85 -2.80
C GLY A 171 -15.98 7.66 -1.95
N TRP A 172 -14.76 7.80 -2.45
CA TRP A 172 -13.66 8.47 -1.76
C TRP A 172 -13.88 9.98 -1.65
N LYS A 173 -13.76 10.55 -0.46
CA LYS A 173 -13.91 11.99 -0.20
C LYS A 173 -12.75 12.56 0.61
N PHE A 174 -12.38 13.80 0.29
CA PHE A 174 -11.36 14.57 1.01
C PHE A 174 -11.89 15.05 2.36
N VAL A 175 -10.97 15.36 3.27
CA VAL A 175 -11.35 15.90 4.58
C VAL A 175 -11.92 17.31 4.47
N THR A 176 -11.37 18.16 3.58
CA THR A 176 -11.82 19.55 3.49
C THR A 176 -12.39 19.96 2.14
N ASP A 177 -13.27 20.94 2.24
CA ASP A 177 -13.88 21.69 1.15
C ASP A 177 -12.98 22.80 0.57
N ALA A 178 -11.68 22.81 0.90
CA ALA A 178 -10.79 23.89 0.41
C ALA A 178 -11.18 24.21 -1.02
N LYS A 179 -11.89 25.34 -1.19
CA LYS A 179 -12.42 25.80 -2.47
C LYS A 179 -11.30 25.91 -3.48
N HIS A 180 -11.59 25.48 -4.69
CA HIS A 180 -10.75 25.68 -5.83
C HIS A 180 -11.57 26.36 -6.91
N GLY A 181 -11.52 27.68 -6.96
CA GLY A 181 -12.41 28.49 -7.77
C GLY A 181 -13.86 28.44 -7.27
N ASP A 182 -14.84 28.48 -8.18
CA ASP A 182 -16.27 28.50 -7.84
C ASP A 182 -16.86 27.12 -7.56
N THR A 183 -16.10 26.03 -7.73
CA THR A 183 -16.59 24.67 -7.56
C THR A 183 -16.10 24.03 -6.26
N GLN A 184 -17.01 23.32 -5.57
CA GLN A 184 -16.72 22.58 -4.35
C GLN A 184 -16.11 21.21 -4.66
N ARG A 185 -15.07 20.82 -3.92
CA ARG A 185 -14.55 19.47 -3.90
C ARG A 185 -15.62 18.47 -3.42
N ALA A 186 -15.56 17.24 -3.91
CA ALA A 186 -16.19 16.12 -3.22
C ALA A 186 -15.48 15.88 -1.87
N HIS A 187 -15.85 16.63 -0.85
CA HIS A 187 -15.29 16.59 0.50
C HIS A 187 -16.31 16.02 1.49
N LEU A 188 -15.81 15.71 2.67
CA LEU A 188 -16.64 15.29 3.78
C LEU A 188 -17.50 16.47 4.23
N THR A 189 -18.76 16.16 4.46
CA THR A 189 -19.77 17.03 5.07
C THR A 189 -20.54 16.23 6.11
N THR A 190 -21.30 16.89 6.97
CA THR A 190 -22.19 16.24 7.94
C THR A 190 -23.26 15.34 7.29
N ASN A 191 -23.43 15.41 5.98
CA ASN A 191 -24.32 14.52 5.21
C ASN A 191 -23.62 13.25 4.69
N ASN A 192 -22.37 13.00 5.07
CA ASN A 192 -21.63 11.84 4.63
C ASN A 192 -21.51 10.80 5.73
N LYS A 193 -21.56 9.55 5.30
CA LYS A 193 -21.33 8.38 6.14
C LYS A 193 -20.09 7.65 5.67
N LEU A 194 -19.14 7.42 6.60
CA LEU A 194 -17.89 6.72 6.31
C LEU A 194 -18.11 5.20 6.23
N MET A 195 -17.19 4.51 5.56
CA MET A 195 -17.23 3.06 5.42
C MET A 195 -16.22 2.41 6.36
N GLY A 196 -16.70 1.45 7.16
CA GLY A 196 -15.87 0.75 8.13
C GLY A 196 -16.66 0.26 9.32
N THR A 197 -15.98 0.10 10.46
CA THR A 197 -16.54 -0.44 11.71
C THR A 197 -16.60 0.58 12.86
N GLY A 198 -16.02 1.77 12.68
CA GLY A 198 -15.86 2.77 13.73
C GLY A 198 -14.67 2.48 14.65
N ALA A 199 -14.47 3.37 15.63
CA ALA A 199 -13.31 3.35 16.52
C ALA A 199 -13.09 1.99 17.16
N PHE A 200 -11.81 1.62 17.24
CA PHE A 200 -11.40 0.42 17.94
C PHE A 200 -11.49 0.60 19.45
N ALA A 201 -11.98 -0.43 20.14
CA ALA A 201 -11.98 -0.44 21.59
C ALA A 201 -10.55 -0.52 22.14
N ALA A 202 -10.31 0.12 23.30
CA ALA A 202 -9.01 0.04 23.97
C ALA A 202 -8.77 -1.38 24.49
N ALA A 203 -7.50 -1.81 24.41
CA ALA A 203 -7.08 -3.10 24.95
C ALA A 203 -7.23 -3.11 26.49
N PRO A 204 -7.61 -4.27 27.09
CA PRO A 204 -7.81 -4.35 28.51
C PRO A 204 -6.47 -4.31 29.27
N TRP A 205 -6.51 -3.70 30.47
CA TRP A 205 -5.40 -3.80 31.40
C TRP A 205 -5.35 -5.22 31.98
N LYS A 206 -4.29 -5.97 31.68
CA LYS A 206 -4.12 -7.36 32.11
C LYS A 206 -3.60 -7.46 33.55
N ASN A 207 -4.35 -6.89 34.50
CA ASN A 207 -4.09 -6.98 35.92
C ASN A 207 -4.31 -8.43 36.45
N GLU A 208 -4.19 -8.62 37.75
CA GLU A 208 -4.35 -9.95 38.39
C GLU A 208 -5.75 -10.51 38.14
N ASP A 209 -6.79 -9.72 38.35
CA ASP A 209 -8.18 -10.13 38.12
C ASP A 209 -8.40 -10.62 36.68
N TYR A 210 -7.90 -9.86 35.70
CA TYR A 210 -7.99 -10.27 34.30
C TYR A 210 -7.30 -11.62 34.07
N ARG A 211 -6.08 -11.80 34.61
CA ARG A 211 -5.33 -13.05 34.45
C ARG A 211 -6.06 -14.24 35.09
N ARG A 212 -6.59 -14.07 36.31
CA ARG A 212 -7.39 -15.11 36.98
C ARG A 212 -8.69 -15.41 36.23
N GLY A 213 -9.39 -14.37 35.74
CA GLY A 213 -10.56 -14.56 34.88
C GLY A 213 -10.21 -15.36 33.63
N TYR A 214 -9.13 -15.03 32.94
CA TYR A 214 -8.69 -15.74 31.75
C TYR A 214 -8.37 -17.21 32.03
N LEU A 215 -7.59 -17.49 33.07
CA LEU A 215 -7.28 -18.85 33.49
C LEU A 215 -8.54 -19.62 33.88
N CYS A 216 -9.47 -19.00 34.59
CA CYS A 216 -10.76 -19.58 34.91
C CYS A 216 -11.54 -20.00 33.66
N GLY A 217 -11.70 -19.08 32.69
CA GLY A 217 -12.42 -19.37 31.44
C GLY A 217 -11.74 -20.46 30.60
N LEU A 218 -10.43 -20.35 30.37
CA LEU A 218 -9.69 -21.30 29.55
C LEU A 218 -9.63 -22.70 30.17
N ILE A 219 -9.34 -22.80 31.47
CA ILE A 219 -9.18 -24.12 32.13
C ILE A 219 -10.54 -24.78 32.35
N ARG A 220 -11.61 -24.03 32.61
CA ARG A 220 -12.97 -24.61 32.71
C ARG A 220 -13.50 -25.09 31.37
N GLY A 221 -13.05 -24.50 30.24
CA GLY A 221 -13.39 -24.97 28.91
C GLY A 221 -12.59 -26.24 28.52
N ASP A 222 -11.26 -26.14 28.45
CA ASP A 222 -10.39 -27.18 27.89
C ASP A 222 -9.48 -27.90 28.90
N GLY A 223 -9.50 -27.49 30.17
CA GLY A 223 -8.66 -28.06 31.21
C GLY A 223 -9.22 -29.35 31.81
N MET A 224 -8.34 -30.23 32.26
CA MET A 224 -8.67 -31.40 33.03
C MET A 224 -8.07 -31.28 34.43
N LEU A 225 -8.92 -31.39 35.44
CA LEU A 225 -8.57 -31.53 36.84
C LEU A 225 -9.07 -32.90 37.32
N HIS A 226 -8.15 -33.74 37.77
CA HIS A 226 -8.48 -35.07 38.23
C HIS A 226 -7.83 -35.35 39.60
N GLU A 227 -8.60 -35.94 40.49
CA GLU A 227 -8.18 -36.45 41.77
C GLU A 227 -8.70 -37.88 41.90
N SER A 228 -7.84 -38.81 42.17
CA SER A 228 -8.18 -40.21 42.37
C SER A 228 -7.40 -40.77 43.53
N LEU A 229 -8.03 -41.73 44.23
CA LEU A 229 -7.38 -42.59 45.20
C LEU A 229 -6.92 -43.84 44.47
N GLU A 230 -5.63 -44.10 44.42
CA GLU A 230 -5.04 -45.29 43.86
C GLU A 230 -4.54 -46.21 45.00
N PHE A 231 -4.99 -47.47 45.00
CA PHE A 231 -4.50 -48.47 45.94
C PHE A 231 -3.18 -49.04 45.39
N HIS A 232 -2.13 -48.83 46.16
CA HIS A 232 -0.79 -49.31 45.78
C HIS A 232 -0.58 -50.78 46.27
N PRO A 233 0.25 -51.56 45.54
CA PRO A 233 0.59 -52.94 45.95
C PRO A 233 1.23 -53.04 47.36
N ASN A 234 1.71 -51.96 47.91
CA ASN A 234 2.25 -51.86 49.27
C ASN A 234 1.16 -51.73 50.39
N GLY A 235 -0.12 -51.84 50.04
CA GLY A 235 -1.25 -51.79 50.96
C GLY A 235 -1.66 -50.36 51.38
N ARG A 236 -1.14 -49.33 50.76
CA ARG A 236 -1.45 -47.92 51.05
C ARG A 236 -2.31 -47.27 49.95
N TRP A 237 -3.25 -46.44 50.36
CA TRP A 237 -3.96 -45.55 49.48
C TRP A 237 -3.13 -44.28 49.24
N ASN A 238 -2.86 -43.98 47.96
CA ASN A 238 -2.22 -42.72 47.58
C ASN A 238 -3.22 -41.87 46.78
N SER A 239 -3.34 -40.61 47.12
CA SER A 239 -4.07 -39.63 46.31
C SER A 239 -3.21 -39.20 45.13
N ARG A 240 -3.75 -39.34 43.94
CA ARG A 240 -3.14 -38.83 42.70
C ARG A 240 -3.83 -37.58 42.28
N TYR A 241 -3.04 -36.51 42.18
CA TYR A 241 -3.48 -35.19 41.75
C TYR A 241 -2.97 -34.95 40.34
N GLN A 242 -3.85 -34.46 39.44
CA GLN A 242 -3.45 -34.17 38.06
C GLN A 242 -4.22 -32.97 37.52
N PHE A 243 -3.46 -31.99 37.06
CA PHE A 243 -3.93 -30.93 36.18
C PHE A 243 -3.29 -31.09 34.80
N ARG A 244 -4.08 -30.91 33.74
CA ARG A 244 -3.61 -30.91 32.36
C ARG A 244 -4.45 -29.95 31.55
N LEU A 245 -3.78 -29.09 30.72
CA LEU A 245 -4.40 -28.26 29.69
C LEU A 245 -3.71 -28.61 28.37
N ALA A 246 -4.47 -29.09 27.38
CA ALA A 246 -3.97 -29.53 26.08
C ALA A 246 -4.66 -28.75 24.96
N LEU A 247 -3.89 -28.01 24.15
CA LEU A 247 -4.40 -27.16 23.11
C LEU A 247 -3.63 -27.35 21.79
N SER A 248 -4.32 -27.15 20.67
CA SER A 248 -3.71 -27.06 19.34
C SER A 248 -3.14 -25.65 19.07
N ASP A 249 -3.73 -24.65 19.70
CA ASP A 249 -3.33 -23.24 19.54
C ASP A 249 -2.35 -22.85 20.64
N VAL A 250 -1.08 -22.71 20.25
CA VAL A 250 0.01 -22.50 21.22
C VAL A 250 -0.04 -21.13 21.88
N GLU A 251 -0.64 -20.11 21.26
CA GLU A 251 -0.76 -18.76 21.81
C GLU A 251 -1.52 -18.76 23.15
N ALA A 252 -2.63 -19.49 23.23
CA ALA A 252 -3.41 -19.61 24.46
C ALA A 252 -2.68 -20.45 25.52
N LEU A 253 -1.99 -21.51 25.09
CA LEU A 253 -1.19 -22.33 25.99
C LEU A 253 -0.01 -21.58 26.60
N ASP A 254 0.70 -20.78 25.78
CA ASP A 254 1.81 -19.95 26.22
C ASP A 254 1.34 -18.88 27.23
N ARG A 255 0.21 -18.22 26.92
CA ARG A 255 -0.41 -17.23 27.82
C ARG A 255 -0.80 -17.88 29.16
N ALA A 256 -1.44 -19.03 29.11
CA ALA A 256 -1.83 -19.76 30.31
C ALA A 256 -0.63 -20.20 31.14
N GLN A 257 0.39 -20.79 30.54
CA GLN A 257 1.60 -21.21 31.23
C GLN A 257 2.32 -20.04 31.91
N ASN A 258 2.48 -18.93 31.21
CA ASN A 258 3.11 -17.71 31.77
C ASN A 258 2.31 -17.18 32.98
N TRP A 259 0.98 -17.24 32.94
CA TRP A 259 0.16 -16.70 34.04
C TRP A 259 0.01 -17.68 35.20
N LEU A 260 -0.01 -18.99 34.96
CA LEU A 260 0.09 -20.00 36.01
C LEU A 260 1.42 -19.89 36.78
N ASN A 261 2.53 -19.64 36.08
CA ASN A 261 3.81 -19.39 36.73
C ASN A 261 3.79 -18.14 37.63
N ARG A 262 3.06 -17.09 37.26
CA ARG A 262 2.87 -15.89 38.11
C ARG A 262 2.01 -16.17 39.36
N GLU A 263 1.13 -17.14 39.29
CA GLU A 263 0.35 -17.64 40.44
C GLU A 263 1.14 -18.70 41.25
N SER A 264 2.46 -18.84 40.99
CA SER A 264 3.34 -19.83 41.64
C SER A 264 2.93 -21.31 41.37
N ILE A 265 2.33 -21.56 40.21
CA ILE A 265 1.92 -22.89 39.77
C ILE A 265 2.89 -23.36 38.68
N GLU A 266 3.84 -24.20 39.06
CA GLU A 266 4.80 -24.74 38.10
C GLU A 266 4.16 -25.82 37.24
N THR A 267 4.31 -25.70 35.92
CA THR A 267 3.77 -26.64 34.94
C THR A 267 4.86 -27.15 34.01
N ARG A 268 4.76 -28.42 33.63
CA ARG A 268 5.65 -29.06 32.67
C ARG A 268 4.97 -29.17 31.31
N ARG A 269 5.61 -28.67 30.25
CA ARG A 269 5.15 -28.74 28.87
C ARG A 269 5.57 -30.08 28.21
N PHE A 270 4.71 -30.64 27.35
CA PHE A 270 4.99 -31.85 26.60
C PHE A 270 4.11 -31.93 25.34
N ALA A 271 4.53 -32.73 24.36
CA ALA A 271 3.71 -33.06 23.19
C ALA A 271 2.58 -34.03 23.62
N PHE A 272 1.32 -33.62 23.43
CA PHE A 272 0.15 -34.42 23.84
C PHE A 272 -0.33 -35.33 22.73
N SER A 273 -0.38 -34.86 21.48
CA SER A 273 -0.74 -35.65 20.31
C SER A 273 0.13 -35.23 19.13
N ALA A 274 1.22 -35.97 18.90
CA ALA A 274 2.17 -35.66 17.80
C ALA A 274 1.72 -36.23 16.44
N TYR A 275 0.84 -37.22 16.44
CA TYR A 275 0.46 -38.04 15.26
C TYR A 275 -0.92 -37.69 14.68
N SER A 276 -1.58 -36.64 15.18
CA SER A 276 -2.87 -36.19 14.63
C SER A 276 -2.64 -35.14 13.51
N ASN A 277 -3.63 -35.00 12.62
CA ASN A 277 -3.65 -33.91 11.61
C ASN A 277 -3.60 -32.53 12.23
N ARG A 278 -3.75 -32.41 13.56
CA ARG A 278 -3.56 -31.19 14.36
C ARG A 278 -2.75 -31.55 15.61
N PRO A 279 -1.42 -31.39 15.58
CA PRO A 279 -0.58 -31.66 16.73
C PRO A 279 -0.98 -30.77 17.92
N MET A 280 -1.08 -31.36 19.11
CA MET A 280 -1.44 -30.66 20.34
C MET A 280 -0.24 -30.64 21.29
N GLN A 281 -0.08 -29.51 21.99
CA GLN A 281 0.82 -29.43 23.13
C GLN A 281 0.01 -29.31 24.41
N ALA A 282 0.59 -29.79 25.51
CA ALA A 282 -0.05 -29.72 26.82
C ALA A 282 0.93 -29.24 27.90
N ILE A 283 0.35 -28.61 28.91
CA ILE A 283 0.99 -28.35 30.20
C ILE A 283 0.33 -29.20 31.26
N ARG A 284 1.11 -29.68 32.26
CA ARG A 284 0.62 -30.46 33.38
C ARG A 284 1.27 -30.07 34.70
N ALA A 285 0.52 -30.25 35.78
CA ALA A 285 1.02 -30.27 37.16
C ALA A 285 0.48 -31.51 37.86
N SER A 286 1.29 -32.12 38.73
CA SER A 286 0.96 -33.38 39.44
C SER A 286 1.19 -33.29 40.97
N SER A 287 1.73 -32.17 41.46
CA SER A 287 1.85 -31.97 42.90
C SER A 287 0.53 -31.51 43.50
N ARG A 288 0.19 -32.01 44.69
CA ARG A 288 -1.03 -31.61 45.39
C ARG A 288 -1.16 -30.10 45.56
N PRO A 289 -0.11 -29.35 46.03
CA PRO A 289 -0.22 -27.88 46.18
C PRO A 289 -0.52 -27.18 44.85
N ASN A 290 0.11 -27.58 43.75
CA ASN A 290 -0.13 -26.94 42.45
C ASN A 290 -1.56 -27.18 41.95
N VAL A 291 -2.08 -28.41 42.13
CA VAL A 291 -3.46 -28.75 41.69
C VAL A 291 -4.51 -28.06 42.55
N GLU A 292 -4.30 -27.99 43.89
CA GLU A 292 -5.14 -27.21 44.80
C GLU A 292 -5.12 -25.72 44.42
N ARG A 293 -3.93 -25.15 44.12
CA ARG A 293 -3.82 -23.78 43.68
C ARG A 293 -4.50 -23.49 42.34
N VAL A 294 -4.41 -24.45 41.37
CA VAL A 294 -5.20 -24.34 40.11
C VAL A 294 -6.70 -24.30 40.45
N ARG A 295 -7.16 -25.15 41.39
CA ARG A 295 -8.58 -25.16 41.79
C ARG A 295 -9.03 -23.81 42.40
N GLU A 296 -8.17 -23.20 43.22
CA GLU A 296 -8.40 -21.86 43.78
C GLU A 296 -8.49 -20.78 42.67
N VAL A 297 -7.54 -20.80 41.71
CA VAL A 297 -7.49 -19.82 40.61
C VAL A 297 -8.73 -19.91 39.72
N ILE A 298 -9.27 -21.10 39.49
CA ILE A 298 -10.47 -21.29 38.65
C ILE A 298 -11.77 -21.30 39.45
N ALA A 299 -11.75 -21.09 40.76
CA ALA A 299 -12.96 -20.96 41.57
C ALA A 299 -13.78 -19.72 41.09
N TRP A 300 -15.07 -19.86 41.12
CA TRP A 300 -15.94 -18.71 40.85
C TRP A 300 -15.70 -17.65 41.92
N PRO A 301 -15.44 -16.37 41.54
CA PRO A 301 -15.10 -15.34 42.52
C PRO A 301 -16.34 -14.91 43.33
N GLU A 302 -16.11 -14.65 44.61
CA GLU A 302 -17.15 -14.05 45.47
C GLU A 302 -17.43 -12.58 45.09
N LEU A 303 -16.37 -11.82 44.79
CA LEU A 303 -16.42 -10.45 44.29
C LEU A 303 -15.97 -10.41 42.83
N VAL A 304 -16.91 -10.07 41.95
CA VAL A 304 -16.69 -10.09 40.49
C VAL A 304 -16.35 -8.71 40.00
N THR A 305 -15.07 -8.51 39.60
CA THR A 305 -14.64 -7.24 39.02
C THR A 305 -14.89 -7.22 37.51
N ARG A 306 -14.94 -6.02 36.91
CA ARG A 306 -15.02 -5.86 35.45
C ARG A 306 -13.83 -6.50 34.76
N SER A 307 -12.61 -6.37 35.30
CA SER A 307 -11.39 -6.95 34.76
C SER A 307 -11.47 -8.48 34.72
N TRP A 308 -11.97 -9.10 35.78
CA TRP A 308 -12.16 -10.54 35.83
C TRP A 308 -13.13 -11.04 34.74
N ARG A 309 -14.28 -10.33 34.57
CA ARG A 309 -15.26 -10.70 33.51
C ARG A 309 -14.65 -10.61 32.12
N ILE A 310 -13.85 -9.57 31.84
CA ILE A 310 -13.15 -9.40 30.57
C ILE A 310 -12.18 -10.57 30.35
N GLY A 311 -11.36 -10.89 31.36
CA GLY A 311 -10.43 -12.04 31.30
C GLY A 311 -11.17 -13.35 31.12
N PHE A 312 -12.26 -13.58 31.84
CA PHE A 312 -13.07 -14.79 31.71
C PHE A 312 -13.62 -14.98 30.29
N LEU A 313 -14.16 -13.94 29.69
CA LEU A 313 -14.61 -13.99 28.29
C LEU A 313 -13.47 -14.26 27.31
N ALA A 314 -12.28 -13.71 27.57
CA ALA A 314 -11.10 -14.00 26.73
C ALA A 314 -10.70 -15.49 26.80
N GLY A 315 -10.61 -16.04 28.01
CA GLY A 315 -10.22 -17.42 28.22
C GLY A 315 -11.25 -18.42 27.71
N ILE A 316 -12.53 -18.20 27.98
CA ILE A 316 -13.58 -19.12 27.51
C ILE A 316 -13.79 -19.00 25.99
N PHE A 317 -13.54 -17.83 25.38
CA PHE A 317 -13.53 -17.72 23.92
C PHE A 317 -12.34 -18.45 23.31
N ASP A 318 -11.16 -18.40 23.91
CA ASP A 318 -10.01 -19.17 23.46
C ASP A 318 -10.26 -20.67 23.53
N ALA A 319 -10.94 -21.18 24.56
CA ALA A 319 -11.37 -22.58 24.66
C ALA A 319 -12.49 -22.89 23.66
N GLU A 320 -13.67 -22.38 23.88
CA GLU A 320 -14.94 -22.81 23.30
C GLU A 320 -15.49 -21.86 22.22
N GLY A 321 -14.83 -20.73 22.00
CA GLY A 321 -15.28 -19.70 21.08
C GLY A 321 -14.91 -20.00 19.63
N SER A 322 -15.72 -19.47 18.71
CA SER A 322 -15.48 -19.48 17.27
C SER A 322 -15.93 -18.17 16.63
N TYR A 323 -15.23 -17.79 15.56
CA TYR A 323 -15.64 -16.73 14.68
C TYR A 323 -15.57 -17.22 13.24
N SER A 324 -16.71 -17.37 12.61
CA SER A 324 -16.85 -17.83 11.22
C SER A 324 -18.04 -17.16 10.56
N ASP A 325 -17.93 -16.88 9.27
CA ASP A 325 -18.97 -16.23 8.45
C ASP A 325 -19.51 -14.92 9.06
N GLY A 326 -18.63 -14.17 9.76
CA GLY A 326 -18.98 -12.93 10.42
C GLY A 326 -19.75 -13.06 11.73
N ILE A 327 -19.85 -14.26 12.28
CA ILE A 327 -20.60 -14.54 13.49
C ILE A 327 -19.68 -15.07 14.59
N LEU A 328 -19.68 -14.38 15.74
CA LEU A 328 -18.97 -14.80 16.95
C LEU A 328 -19.91 -15.63 17.84
N ARG A 329 -19.46 -16.81 18.22
CA ARG A 329 -20.19 -17.78 19.07
C ARG A 329 -19.30 -18.31 20.18
N ILE A 330 -19.89 -18.60 21.32
CA ILE A 330 -19.29 -19.39 22.40
C ILE A 330 -20.30 -20.49 22.74
N SER A 331 -19.88 -21.76 22.68
CA SER A 331 -20.78 -22.91 22.86
C SER A 331 -20.31 -23.73 24.04
N ASN A 332 -21.23 -24.13 24.94
CA ASN A 332 -20.89 -25.04 26.03
C ASN A 332 -22.10 -25.88 26.44
N THR A 333 -21.87 -26.99 27.15
CA THR A 333 -22.91 -27.84 27.76
C THR A 333 -23.12 -27.56 29.23
N ASP A 334 -22.22 -26.83 29.89
CA ASP A 334 -22.31 -26.41 31.29
C ASP A 334 -23.10 -25.09 31.39
N LEU A 335 -24.27 -25.17 32.03
CA LEU A 335 -25.18 -24.05 32.19
C LEU A 335 -24.61 -22.94 33.11
N ASP A 336 -23.73 -23.28 34.05
CA ASP A 336 -23.07 -22.28 34.89
C ASP A 336 -22.08 -21.47 34.05
N ILE A 337 -21.31 -22.09 33.17
CA ILE A 337 -20.43 -21.39 32.22
C ILE A 337 -21.27 -20.47 31.32
N ILE A 338 -22.37 -20.96 30.76
CA ILE A 338 -23.29 -20.16 29.91
C ILE A 338 -23.86 -18.96 30.68
N ARG A 339 -24.22 -19.15 31.96
CA ARG A 339 -24.66 -18.05 32.81
C ARG A 339 -23.58 -16.98 32.99
N TRP A 340 -22.35 -17.40 33.33
CA TRP A 340 -21.21 -16.49 33.49
C TRP A 340 -20.84 -15.74 32.21
N ILE A 341 -20.88 -16.42 31.05
CA ILE A 341 -20.71 -15.78 29.74
C ILE A 341 -21.78 -14.70 29.53
N SER A 342 -23.06 -15.06 29.74
CA SER A 342 -24.19 -14.17 29.52
C SER A 342 -24.16 -12.93 30.43
N GLU A 343 -23.87 -13.12 31.72
CA GLU A 343 -23.72 -12.03 32.69
C GLU A 343 -22.53 -11.12 32.36
N SER A 344 -21.41 -11.70 31.94
CA SER A 344 -20.20 -10.96 31.57
C SER A 344 -20.44 -10.13 30.31
N LEU A 345 -21.05 -10.70 29.27
CA LEU A 345 -21.42 -9.98 28.06
C LEU A 345 -22.39 -8.83 28.35
N ARG A 346 -23.41 -9.06 29.20
CA ARG A 346 -24.38 -8.03 29.60
C ARG A 346 -23.70 -6.88 30.36
N THR A 347 -22.81 -7.20 31.30
CA THR A 347 -22.06 -6.22 32.08
C THR A 347 -21.13 -5.34 31.23
N LEU A 348 -20.70 -5.87 30.05
CA LEU A 348 -19.85 -5.18 29.08
C LEU A 348 -20.66 -4.57 27.92
N ASP A 349 -21.97 -4.48 28.06
CA ASP A 349 -22.91 -3.91 27.08
C ASP A 349 -22.85 -4.57 25.70
N PHE A 350 -22.57 -5.87 25.65
CA PHE A 350 -22.68 -6.66 24.42
C PHE A 350 -24.11 -7.15 24.23
N GLN A 351 -24.63 -7.02 23.01
CA GLN A 351 -25.89 -7.62 22.61
C GLN A 351 -25.64 -9.06 22.14
N PHE A 352 -26.42 -10.00 22.64
CA PHE A 352 -26.28 -11.41 22.30
C PHE A 352 -27.63 -12.13 22.40
N VAL A 353 -27.68 -13.33 21.83
CA VAL A 353 -28.76 -14.28 21.99
C VAL A 353 -28.22 -15.61 22.50
N VAL A 354 -29.05 -16.32 23.27
CA VAL A 354 -28.76 -17.66 23.75
C VAL A 354 -29.69 -18.62 23.01
N GLU A 355 -29.09 -19.56 22.27
CA GLU A 355 -29.78 -20.46 21.36
C GLU A 355 -29.44 -21.91 21.73
N PRO A 356 -30.39 -22.88 21.56
CA PRO A 356 -30.04 -24.29 21.64
C PRO A 356 -29.13 -24.62 20.46
N GLY A 357 -28.00 -25.26 20.72
CA GLY A 357 -27.15 -25.87 19.70
C GLY A 357 -27.76 -27.19 19.18
N GLY A 358 -27.16 -27.74 18.10
CA GLY A 358 -27.59 -29.07 17.62
C GLY A 358 -27.49 -30.14 18.71
N LEU A 359 -28.40 -31.07 18.70
CA LEU A 359 -28.42 -32.22 19.62
C LEU A 359 -27.16 -33.07 19.43
N GLY A 360 -26.20 -32.93 20.34
CA GLY A 360 -25.13 -33.92 20.47
C GLY A 360 -25.70 -35.21 21.09
N VAL A 361 -25.02 -36.33 20.83
CA VAL A 361 -25.50 -37.69 21.14
C VAL A 361 -25.89 -37.88 22.65
N ASN A 362 -25.41 -37.03 23.57
CA ASN A 362 -25.68 -37.19 25.01
C ASN A 362 -25.93 -35.90 25.82
N LYS A 363 -25.83 -34.70 25.29
CA LYS A 363 -26.08 -33.44 25.98
C LYS A 363 -26.53 -32.34 25.03
N SER A 364 -27.49 -31.50 25.46
CA SER A 364 -27.86 -30.29 24.72
C SER A 364 -26.76 -29.25 24.84
N VAL A 365 -26.19 -28.86 23.73
CA VAL A 365 -25.25 -27.73 23.64
C VAL A 365 -26.04 -26.42 23.63
N VAL A 366 -25.58 -25.45 24.38
CA VAL A 366 -26.12 -24.07 24.35
C VAL A 366 -25.09 -23.15 23.71
N VAL A 367 -25.56 -22.31 22.79
CA VAL A 367 -24.73 -21.39 22.02
C VAL A 367 -25.08 -19.96 22.43
N VAL A 368 -24.09 -19.22 22.84
CA VAL A 368 -24.19 -17.76 23.02
C VAL A 368 -23.62 -17.09 21.78
N ARG A 369 -24.49 -16.41 21.00
CA ARG A 369 -24.14 -15.76 19.76
C ARG A 369 -24.17 -14.23 19.91
N LEU A 370 -23.06 -13.57 19.59
CA LEU A 370 -22.95 -12.12 19.62
C LEU A 370 -23.77 -11.51 18.47
N LEU A 371 -24.47 -10.41 18.75
CA LEU A 371 -25.19 -9.60 17.76
C LEU A 371 -24.36 -8.37 17.37
N GLY A 372 -24.76 -7.66 16.30
CA GLY A 372 -24.11 -6.41 15.85
C GLY A 372 -22.98 -6.62 14.84
N GLY A 373 -22.82 -7.85 14.30
CA GLY A 373 -21.95 -8.15 13.17
C GLY A 373 -20.47 -7.88 13.41
N LEU A 374 -19.74 -7.50 12.33
CA LEU A 374 -18.29 -7.31 12.38
C LEU A 374 -17.84 -6.24 13.39
N ARG A 375 -18.59 -5.15 13.52
CA ARG A 375 -18.26 -4.08 14.47
C ARG A 375 -18.19 -4.62 15.90
N GLU A 376 -19.21 -5.35 16.34
CA GLU A 376 -19.26 -5.88 17.70
C GLU A 376 -18.25 -7.03 17.89
N ALA A 377 -17.97 -7.79 16.85
CA ALA A 377 -16.90 -8.80 16.88
C ALA A 377 -15.52 -8.14 17.08
N LEU A 378 -15.21 -7.06 16.35
CA LEU A 378 -13.96 -6.31 16.56
C LEU A 378 -13.93 -5.63 17.94
N ARG A 379 -15.05 -5.06 18.40
CA ARG A 379 -15.16 -4.52 19.77
C ARG A 379 -14.84 -5.60 20.80
N PHE A 380 -15.35 -6.81 20.62
CA PHE A 380 -15.04 -7.96 21.48
C PHE A 380 -13.53 -8.30 21.40
N PHE A 381 -12.98 -8.46 20.21
CA PHE A 381 -11.57 -8.83 20.05
C PHE A 381 -10.62 -7.82 20.71
N HIS A 382 -10.90 -6.53 20.60
CA HIS A 382 -10.05 -5.49 21.18
C HIS A 382 -10.26 -5.32 22.68
N SER A 383 -11.53 -5.25 23.15
CA SER A 383 -11.83 -4.99 24.57
C SER A 383 -11.70 -6.23 25.46
N VAL A 384 -11.76 -7.44 24.89
CA VAL A 384 -11.65 -8.72 25.61
C VAL A 384 -10.25 -9.32 25.44
N ASP A 385 -9.64 -9.19 24.28
CA ASP A 385 -8.29 -9.62 23.92
C ASP A 385 -8.03 -11.12 24.10
N PRO A 386 -8.77 -12.01 23.42
CA PRO A 386 -8.44 -13.44 23.38
C PRO A 386 -7.05 -13.66 22.76
N ALA A 387 -6.37 -14.79 23.08
CA ALA A 387 -4.99 -15.03 22.63
C ALA A 387 -4.91 -15.56 21.21
N ILE A 388 -5.87 -16.38 20.78
CA ILE A 388 -5.81 -17.12 19.53
C ILE A 388 -6.07 -16.22 18.33
N THR A 389 -5.02 -15.91 17.58
CA THR A 389 -5.06 -14.95 16.46
C THR A 389 -5.92 -15.42 15.30
N ARG A 390 -5.91 -16.72 14.97
CA ARG A 390 -6.76 -17.27 13.88
C ARG A 390 -8.26 -17.10 14.14
N LYS A 391 -8.68 -17.02 15.43
CA LYS A 391 -10.09 -16.78 15.82
C LYS A 391 -10.51 -15.31 15.67
N ARG A 392 -9.57 -14.41 15.30
CA ARG A 392 -9.83 -12.98 15.04
C ARG A 392 -9.75 -12.63 13.55
N ASP A 393 -9.62 -13.59 12.65
CA ASP A 393 -9.46 -13.36 11.21
C ASP A 393 -10.76 -12.88 10.58
N ILE A 394 -10.73 -11.64 10.05
CA ILE A 394 -11.86 -11.00 9.38
C ILE A 394 -11.72 -11.01 7.85
N SER A 395 -10.75 -11.73 7.29
CA SER A 395 -10.55 -11.83 5.86
C SER A 395 -11.84 -12.29 5.15
N GLY A 396 -12.15 -11.67 4.02
CA GLY A 396 -13.34 -11.98 3.24
C GLY A 396 -14.63 -11.30 3.72
N GLN A 397 -14.67 -10.72 4.93
CA GLN A 397 -15.84 -9.98 5.39
C GLN A 397 -16.09 -8.72 4.56
N ALA A 398 -17.37 -8.44 4.29
CA ALA A 398 -17.74 -7.25 3.53
C ALA A 398 -17.55 -5.96 4.35
N VAL A 399 -17.00 -4.93 3.72
CA VAL A 399 -16.96 -3.58 4.29
C VAL A 399 -18.35 -2.97 4.18
N LYS A 400 -18.97 -2.69 5.30
CA LYS A 400 -20.32 -2.15 5.40
C LYS A 400 -20.32 -0.80 6.14
N SER A 401 -21.38 -0.05 5.99
CA SER A 401 -21.64 1.21 6.68
C SER A 401 -22.81 1.06 7.66
N GLU A 402 -22.85 -0.04 8.41
CA GLU A 402 -23.96 -0.35 9.34
C GLU A 402 -23.90 0.45 10.65
N ALA A 403 -22.72 0.94 11.00
CA ALA A 403 -22.50 1.72 12.20
C ALA A 403 -22.97 3.18 12.05
N ARG A 404 -23.11 3.89 13.18
CA ARG A 404 -23.35 5.33 13.20
C ARG A 404 -22.07 6.08 12.84
N LEU A 405 -21.69 6.05 11.56
CA LEU A 405 -20.48 6.64 11.02
C LEU A 405 -20.76 7.90 10.21
N GLY A 406 -21.91 8.56 10.45
CA GLY A 406 -22.20 9.90 9.94
C GLY A 406 -21.17 10.89 10.48
N VAL A 407 -20.74 11.83 9.63
CA VAL A 407 -19.82 12.90 10.03
C VAL A 407 -20.59 13.94 10.84
N VAL A 408 -20.18 14.18 12.08
CA VAL A 408 -20.78 15.20 12.98
C VAL A 408 -20.08 16.54 12.82
N SER A 409 -18.74 16.56 12.86
CA SER A 409 -17.95 17.78 12.70
C SER A 409 -16.65 17.53 11.98
N ILE A 410 -16.13 18.59 11.37
CA ILE A 410 -14.79 18.64 10.75
C ILE A 410 -14.15 19.95 11.22
N GLU A 411 -13.22 19.85 12.15
CA GLU A 411 -12.59 20.99 12.80
C GLU A 411 -11.13 21.15 12.34
N ARG A 412 -10.75 22.36 11.97
CA ARG A 412 -9.39 22.69 11.63
C ARG A 412 -8.55 22.82 12.89
N LEU A 413 -7.48 22.05 13.04
CA LEU A 413 -6.57 22.18 14.17
C LEU A 413 -5.71 23.45 14.04
N PRO A 414 -5.38 24.13 15.16
CA PRO A 414 -4.74 25.45 15.15
C PRO A 414 -3.30 25.42 14.63
N ARG A 415 -2.60 24.29 14.81
CA ARG A 415 -1.18 24.15 14.42
C ARG A 415 -1.00 23.04 13.40
N ALA A 416 0.03 23.17 12.55
CA ALA A 416 0.53 22.07 11.74
C ALA A 416 1.18 21.04 12.68
N MET A 417 1.00 19.75 12.38
CA MET A 417 1.55 18.65 13.16
C MET A 417 2.19 17.61 12.24
N ARG A 418 3.01 16.75 12.80
CA ARG A 418 3.58 15.63 12.06
C ARG A 418 2.46 14.62 11.78
N LEU A 419 2.29 14.32 10.52
CA LEU A 419 1.33 13.34 10.02
C LEU A 419 2.09 12.23 9.30
N TYR A 420 1.53 11.03 9.27
CA TYR A 420 2.14 9.83 8.71
C TYR A 420 1.27 9.22 7.64
N ASP A 421 1.87 8.46 6.72
CA ASP A 421 1.14 7.59 5.81
C ASP A 421 1.93 6.31 5.56
N ILE A 422 1.23 5.27 5.10
CA ILE A 422 1.78 3.98 4.74
C ILE A 422 1.35 3.62 3.33
N THR A 423 2.19 2.90 2.60
CA THR A 423 1.78 2.23 1.36
C THR A 423 1.53 0.76 1.64
N THR A 424 0.46 0.23 1.07
CA THR A 424 0.10 -1.19 1.19
C THR A 424 -0.12 -1.82 -0.17
N GLY A 425 -0.14 -3.14 -0.22
CA GLY A 425 -0.41 -3.87 -1.47
C GLY A 425 -1.84 -3.71 -1.99
N THR A 426 -2.78 -3.23 -1.17
CA THR A 426 -4.20 -3.03 -1.51
C THR A 426 -4.56 -1.59 -1.83
N GLU A 427 -3.62 -0.64 -1.70
CA GLU A 427 -3.86 0.78 -1.95
C GLU A 427 -4.75 1.48 -0.91
N ASP A 428 -5.05 0.78 0.18
CA ASP A 428 -5.80 1.28 1.33
C ASP A 428 -5.42 0.53 2.59
N PHE A 429 -5.84 1.06 3.73
CA PHE A 429 -5.65 0.47 5.04
C PHE A 429 -6.79 0.88 5.98
N ILE A 430 -6.88 0.25 7.15
CA ILE A 430 -7.95 0.53 8.10
C ILE A 430 -7.40 1.42 9.22
N ALA A 431 -7.77 2.70 9.19
CA ALA A 431 -7.39 3.74 10.13
C ALA A 431 -8.52 3.98 11.14
N ASN A 432 -8.31 3.64 12.41
CA ASN A 432 -9.31 3.73 13.48
C ASN A 432 -10.69 3.19 13.05
N GLY A 433 -10.69 2.02 12.42
CA GLY A 433 -11.87 1.33 11.92
C GLY A 433 -12.46 1.86 10.61
N ILE A 434 -11.87 2.88 10.00
CA ILE A 434 -12.33 3.51 8.75
C ILE A 434 -11.36 3.19 7.60
N VAL A 435 -11.91 2.92 6.41
CA VAL A 435 -11.11 2.65 5.20
C VAL A 435 -10.46 3.93 4.70
N SER A 436 -9.14 3.95 4.67
CA SER A 436 -8.24 5.06 4.38
C SER A 436 -7.34 4.76 3.19
N HIS A 437 -7.00 5.76 2.37
CA HIS A 437 -6.29 5.60 1.10
C HIS A 437 -4.77 5.81 1.18
N ASN A 438 -3.96 5.21 0.26
CA ASN A 438 -2.50 5.38 0.13
C ASN A 438 -1.94 5.32 -1.33
N CYS A 439 -0.63 5.45 -1.64
CA CYS A 439 0.04 5.73 -2.94
C CYS A 439 0.88 4.65 -3.66
N TYR A 440 1.24 4.81 -5.01
CA TYR A 440 1.79 3.69 -5.84
C TYR A 440 3.10 3.86 -6.66
N ALA A 441 3.56 5.02 -7.17
CA ALA A 441 4.67 5.07 -8.13
C ALA A 441 6.05 5.42 -7.53
N ARG A 442 6.13 6.37 -6.63
CA ARG A 442 7.33 6.68 -5.83
C ARG A 442 7.75 5.51 -4.93
N PRO A 443 6.82 4.65 -4.51
CA PRO A 443 7.14 3.42 -3.82
C PRO A 443 8.14 2.49 -4.54
N SER A 444 8.34 2.61 -5.85
CA SER A 444 9.35 1.81 -6.55
C SER A 444 10.77 2.05 -6.02
N HIS A 445 11.05 3.23 -5.46
CA HIS A 445 12.33 3.58 -4.85
C HIS A 445 12.51 2.96 -3.47
N ALA A 446 11.44 2.80 -2.73
CA ALA A 446 11.46 2.14 -1.44
C ALA A 446 11.83 0.64 -1.52
N TYR A 447 11.61 -0.05 -2.66
CA TYR A 447 12.18 -1.40 -2.88
C TYR A 447 13.72 -1.43 -2.90
N MET A 448 14.35 -0.26 -2.94
CA MET A 448 15.79 -0.08 -2.92
C MET A 448 16.30 0.43 -1.56
N GLY A 449 15.43 0.48 -0.53
CA GLY A 449 15.76 1.05 0.78
C GLY A 449 15.95 2.58 0.76
N LEU A 450 15.27 3.28 -0.15
CA LEU A 450 15.40 4.71 -0.35
C LEU A 450 14.07 5.42 -0.22
N SER A 451 14.14 6.73 0.12
CA SER A 451 12.95 7.56 0.23
C SER A 451 12.21 7.73 -1.10
N SER A 452 10.89 7.78 -1.00
CA SER A 452 10.00 8.17 -2.11
C SER A 452 10.01 9.68 -2.40
N GLY A 453 10.73 10.48 -1.60
CA GLY A 453 10.86 11.93 -1.72
C GLY A 453 11.96 12.37 -2.67
N ILE A 454 12.87 13.19 -2.17
CA ILE A 454 14.02 13.73 -2.92
C ILE A 454 14.93 12.61 -3.43
N ASP A 455 15.08 11.49 -2.71
CA ASP A 455 15.88 10.34 -3.16
C ASP A 455 15.38 9.77 -4.48
N PHE A 456 14.07 9.76 -4.71
CA PHE A 456 13.50 9.35 -5.99
C PHE A 456 14.00 10.21 -7.16
N GLU A 457 14.39 11.44 -6.90
CA GLU A 457 14.88 12.42 -7.86
C GLU A 457 16.40 12.54 -7.90
N THR A 458 17.10 12.12 -6.83
CA THR A 458 18.54 12.38 -6.66
C THR A 458 19.39 11.11 -6.58
N ARG A 459 18.78 9.94 -6.28
CA ARG A 459 19.47 8.65 -6.18
C ARG A 459 18.91 7.70 -7.22
N LEU A 460 19.52 7.69 -8.39
CA LEU A 460 19.07 6.88 -9.51
C LEU A 460 19.79 5.54 -9.57
N PHE A 461 19.12 4.54 -10.13
CA PHE A 461 19.71 3.25 -10.42
C PHE A 461 19.58 2.95 -11.91
N TYR A 462 20.63 2.39 -12.48
CA TYR A 462 20.68 1.98 -13.88
C TYR A 462 20.99 0.48 -14.00
N LYS A 463 20.39 -0.17 -14.97
CA LYS A 463 20.62 -1.58 -15.25
C LYS A 463 21.92 -1.72 -16.06
N ALA A 464 23.05 -1.89 -15.35
CA ALA A 464 24.39 -1.87 -15.95
C ALA A 464 24.55 -2.88 -17.10
N ASP A 465 23.99 -4.08 -16.96
CA ASP A 465 24.10 -5.17 -17.94
C ASP A 465 22.82 -5.29 -18.81
N ALA A 466 22.10 -4.19 -19.04
CA ALA A 466 20.79 -4.19 -19.68
C ALA A 466 20.80 -4.89 -21.06
N GLY A 467 21.79 -4.62 -21.90
CA GLY A 467 21.92 -5.27 -23.19
C GLY A 467 22.11 -6.80 -23.10
N LYS A 468 23.03 -7.23 -22.24
CA LYS A 468 23.32 -8.65 -22.02
C LYS A 468 22.13 -9.40 -21.47
N VAL A 469 21.49 -8.85 -20.42
CA VAL A 469 20.29 -9.45 -19.79
C VAL A 469 19.13 -9.54 -20.79
N LEU A 470 18.95 -8.52 -21.65
CA LEU A 470 17.95 -8.55 -22.71
C LEU A 470 18.25 -9.65 -23.71
N GLU A 471 19.48 -9.78 -24.15
CA GLU A 471 19.91 -10.84 -25.10
C GLU A 471 19.65 -12.24 -24.54
N GLU A 472 19.98 -12.47 -23.26
CA GLU A 472 19.69 -13.72 -22.57
C GLU A 472 18.18 -14.00 -22.46
N GLU A 473 17.34 -12.97 -22.24
CA GLU A 473 15.89 -13.11 -22.19
C GLU A 473 15.28 -13.43 -23.56
N LEU A 474 15.74 -12.75 -24.62
CA LEU A 474 15.27 -12.98 -25.98
C LEU A 474 15.72 -14.33 -26.55
N ALA A 475 16.82 -14.89 -26.04
CA ALA A 475 17.34 -16.21 -26.43
C ALA A 475 16.60 -17.40 -25.76
N LYS A 476 15.66 -17.15 -24.85
CA LYS A 476 14.91 -18.22 -24.18
C LYS A 476 13.99 -18.94 -25.18
N PRO A 477 13.94 -20.29 -25.22
CA PRO A 477 13.09 -21.03 -26.16
C PRO A 477 11.59 -20.75 -26.05
N LYS A 478 11.14 -20.26 -24.87
CA LYS A 478 9.73 -19.93 -24.60
C LYS A 478 9.42 -18.45 -24.83
N TYR A 479 10.39 -17.66 -25.31
CA TYR A 479 10.14 -16.25 -25.56
C TYR A 479 9.21 -16.05 -26.75
N VAL A 480 8.17 -15.25 -26.55
CA VAL A 480 7.22 -14.87 -27.61
C VAL A 480 7.43 -13.41 -27.92
N CYS A 481 7.81 -13.11 -29.16
CA CYS A 481 8.05 -11.74 -29.62
C CYS A 481 6.76 -10.93 -29.62
N LYS A 482 6.73 -9.85 -28.85
CA LYS A 482 5.69 -8.83 -28.82
C LYS A 482 6.34 -7.46 -28.78
N PRO A 483 5.74 -6.41 -29.39
CA PRO A 483 6.33 -5.07 -29.37
C PRO A 483 6.67 -4.61 -27.95
N ILE A 484 7.91 -4.14 -27.73
CA ILE A 484 8.40 -3.65 -26.45
C ILE A 484 8.32 -2.12 -26.42
N THR A 485 7.69 -1.56 -25.35
CA THR A 485 7.72 -0.12 -25.12
C THR A 485 8.83 0.24 -24.13
N ILE A 486 9.74 1.13 -24.56
CA ILE A 486 10.83 1.64 -23.72
C ILE A 486 10.40 3.00 -23.14
N GLY A 487 10.57 3.19 -21.82
CA GLY A 487 10.20 4.43 -21.16
C GLY A 487 8.74 4.50 -20.68
N ALA A 488 8.12 3.35 -20.42
CA ALA A 488 6.74 3.28 -19.94
C ALA A 488 6.54 3.84 -18.51
N ASN A 489 7.58 3.79 -17.68
CA ASN A 489 7.53 4.24 -16.29
C ASN A 489 8.54 5.35 -15.97
N THR A 490 9.78 5.22 -16.43
CA THR A 490 10.85 6.21 -16.27
C THR A 490 11.36 6.64 -17.64
N ASP A 491 11.80 7.91 -17.79
CA ASP A 491 12.31 8.38 -19.08
C ASP A 491 13.61 7.66 -19.45
N PRO A 492 13.69 7.01 -20.62
CA PRO A 492 14.88 6.27 -21.05
C PRO A 492 16.04 7.19 -21.46
N TYR A 493 15.77 8.48 -21.72
CA TYR A 493 16.76 9.49 -22.10
C TYR A 493 16.87 10.62 -21.05
N GLN A 494 16.72 10.28 -19.77
CA GLN A 494 17.02 11.22 -18.70
C GLN A 494 18.51 11.65 -18.73
N PRO A 495 18.90 12.75 -18.07
CA PRO A 495 20.23 13.35 -18.22
C PRO A 495 21.41 12.38 -18.08
N VAL A 496 21.35 11.43 -17.15
CA VAL A 496 22.41 10.42 -16.93
C VAL A 496 22.62 9.44 -18.11
N GLU A 497 21.64 9.30 -19.01
CA GLU A 497 21.77 8.45 -20.20
C GLU A 497 22.86 8.95 -21.17
N ARG A 498 23.22 10.24 -21.07
CA ARG A 498 24.31 10.83 -21.88
C ARG A 498 25.64 10.10 -21.64
N GLU A 499 25.90 9.72 -20.39
CA GLU A 499 27.12 9.05 -19.95
C GLU A 499 26.98 7.52 -19.96
N LEU A 500 25.88 7.02 -19.40
CA LEU A 500 25.71 5.58 -19.12
C LEU A 500 25.33 4.76 -20.36
N ARG A 501 24.66 5.34 -21.35
CA ARG A 501 24.25 4.72 -22.63
C ARG A 501 23.50 3.39 -22.48
N VAL A 502 22.74 3.22 -21.40
CA VAL A 502 21.98 1.99 -21.10
C VAL A 502 20.86 1.77 -22.11
N THR A 503 20.15 2.84 -22.48
CA THR A 503 19.11 2.79 -23.53
C THR A 503 19.71 2.43 -24.87
N ARG A 504 20.89 2.98 -25.21
CA ARG A 504 21.59 2.62 -26.45
C ARG A 504 21.94 1.13 -26.50
N ALA A 505 22.48 0.58 -25.41
CA ALA A 505 22.80 -0.86 -25.34
C ALA A 505 21.54 -1.76 -25.53
N VAL A 506 20.38 -1.33 -24.98
CA VAL A 506 19.11 -2.01 -25.24
C VAL A 506 18.71 -1.93 -26.72
N LEU A 507 18.84 -0.76 -27.34
CA LEU A 507 18.50 -0.54 -28.74
C LEU A 507 19.41 -1.35 -29.70
N GLU A 508 20.69 -1.47 -29.39
CA GLU A 508 21.65 -2.29 -30.18
C GLU A 508 21.23 -3.77 -30.22
N VAL A 509 20.75 -4.30 -29.09
CA VAL A 509 20.21 -5.68 -29.06
C VAL A 509 18.92 -5.79 -29.88
N LEU A 510 17.96 -4.84 -29.69
CA LEU A 510 16.68 -4.86 -30.40
C LEU A 510 16.89 -4.72 -31.93
N ALA A 511 17.81 -3.86 -32.38
CA ALA A 511 18.15 -3.71 -33.80
C ALA A 511 18.74 -4.99 -34.37
N ARG A 512 19.75 -5.56 -33.71
CA ARG A 512 20.41 -6.81 -34.14
C ARG A 512 19.44 -7.99 -34.21
N THR A 513 18.53 -8.08 -33.27
CA THR A 513 17.52 -9.15 -33.22
C THR A 513 16.27 -8.86 -34.03
N ARG A 514 16.20 -7.74 -34.72
CA ARG A 514 15.03 -7.30 -35.53
C ARG A 514 13.74 -7.30 -34.67
N HIS A 515 13.85 -6.88 -33.41
CA HIS A 515 12.75 -6.89 -32.49
C HIS A 515 11.94 -5.57 -32.57
N PRO A 516 10.60 -5.62 -32.71
CA PRO A 516 9.79 -4.43 -32.79
C PRO A 516 9.78 -3.69 -31.44
N ALA A 517 9.93 -2.36 -31.49
CA ALA A 517 9.95 -1.53 -30.30
C ALA A 517 9.30 -0.15 -30.50
N SER A 518 8.84 0.45 -29.42
CA SER A 518 8.43 1.86 -29.37
C SER A 518 9.12 2.57 -28.21
N ILE A 519 9.33 3.89 -28.35
CA ILE A 519 9.97 4.71 -27.34
C ILE A 519 9.05 5.88 -26.98
N ILE A 520 8.96 6.20 -25.69
CA ILE A 520 8.32 7.43 -25.21
C ILE A 520 9.33 8.22 -24.38
N THR A 521 9.60 9.48 -24.77
CA THR A 521 10.56 10.32 -24.05
C THR A 521 10.19 11.81 -24.08
N LYS A 522 10.72 12.57 -23.13
CA LYS A 522 10.70 14.05 -23.04
C LYS A 522 12.05 14.65 -23.42
N SER A 523 13.00 13.86 -23.91
CA SER A 523 14.38 14.26 -24.09
C SER A 523 14.78 14.33 -25.59
N ALA A 524 15.48 15.41 -25.94
CA ALA A 524 16.10 15.51 -27.27
C ALA A 524 17.37 14.65 -27.41
N LEU A 525 17.86 14.00 -26.33
CA LEU A 525 19.00 13.13 -26.36
C LEU A 525 18.77 11.86 -27.24
N ILE A 526 17.50 11.54 -27.52
CA ILE A 526 17.14 10.44 -28.44
C ILE A 526 17.81 10.57 -29.81
N LEU A 527 18.12 11.78 -30.26
CA LEU A 527 18.82 12.03 -31.54
C LEU A 527 20.24 11.45 -31.59
N ARG A 528 20.85 11.16 -30.45
CA ARG A 528 22.13 10.49 -30.36
C ARG A 528 22.10 9.08 -31.04
N ASP A 529 20.94 8.42 -30.92
CA ASP A 529 20.76 7.02 -31.33
C ASP A 529 19.99 6.92 -32.66
N LEU A 530 20.01 8.01 -33.47
CA LEU A 530 19.27 8.12 -34.74
C LEU A 530 19.71 7.04 -35.76
N ASP A 531 20.96 6.62 -35.71
CA ASP A 531 21.51 5.53 -36.51
C ASP A 531 20.72 4.22 -36.33
N LEU A 532 20.53 3.77 -35.09
CA LEU A 532 19.78 2.57 -34.75
C LEU A 532 18.27 2.74 -35.01
N LEU A 533 17.73 3.89 -34.66
CA LEU A 533 16.31 4.17 -34.86
C LEU A 533 15.90 4.17 -36.32
N THR A 534 16.76 4.73 -37.20
CA THR A 534 16.53 4.77 -38.65
C THR A 534 16.64 3.38 -39.26
N ASP A 535 17.62 2.58 -38.83
CA ASP A 535 17.77 1.21 -39.30
C ASP A 535 16.55 0.35 -38.97
N MET A 536 16.08 0.39 -37.72
CA MET A 536 14.89 -0.31 -37.31
C MET A 536 13.60 0.21 -38.00
N ALA A 537 13.51 1.52 -38.22
CA ALA A 537 12.33 2.16 -38.83
C ALA A 537 12.13 1.75 -40.30
N ARG A 538 13.22 1.46 -41.07
CA ARG A 538 13.13 0.98 -42.46
C ARG A 538 12.30 -0.29 -42.61
N ASP A 539 12.29 -1.12 -41.58
CA ASP A 539 11.53 -2.37 -41.56
C ASP A 539 10.22 -2.27 -40.72
N GLY A 540 9.82 -1.06 -40.35
CA GLY A 540 8.65 -0.83 -39.54
C GLY A 540 8.76 -1.30 -38.09
N LEU A 541 10.00 -1.51 -37.59
CA LEU A 541 10.27 -2.04 -36.25
C LEU A 541 10.37 -0.97 -35.16
N MET A 542 10.35 0.33 -35.54
CA MET A 542 10.48 1.43 -34.57
C MET A 542 9.40 2.47 -34.74
N SER A 543 8.90 2.96 -33.62
CA SER A 543 8.02 4.13 -33.53
C SER A 543 8.38 4.97 -32.30
N VAL A 544 8.37 6.31 -32.44
CA VAL A 544 8.77 7.21 -31.35
C VAL A 544 7.65 8.17 -30.97
N GLY A 545 7.37 8.31 -29.67
CA GLY A 545 6.50 9.33 -29.10
C GLY A 545 7.31 10.39 -28.35
N ILE A 546 7.30 11.62 -28.85
CA ILE A 546 7.89 12.76 -28.13
C ILE A 546 6.82 13.39 -27.26
N SER A 547 7.02 13.37 -25.94
CA SER A 547 6.08 13.97 -25.02
C SER A 547 6.31 15.49 -24.90
N ILE A 548 5.32 16.28 -25.29
CA ILE A 548 5.31 17.75 -25.20
C ILE A 548 4.18 18.17 -24.31
N THR A 549 4.53 18.70 -23.14
CA THR A 549 3.57 19.09 -22.09
C THR A 549 3.06 20.51 -22.28
N THR A 550 3.92 21.41 -22.74
CA THR A 550 3.64 22.83 -22.94
C THR A 550 4.61 23.42 -23.97
N LEU A 551 4.22 24.48 -24.64
CA LEU A 551 5.11 25.31 -25.49
C LEU A 551 5.71 26.47 -24.71
N SER A 552 5.15 26.82 -23.54
CA SER A 552 5.64 27.89 -22.67
C SER A 552 6.93 27.46 -21.96
N ALA A 553 7.97 28.26 -22.11
CA ALA A 553 9.24 28.06 -21.40
C ALA A 553 9.11 28.29 -19.89
N GLU A 554 8.19 29.16 -19.47
CA GLU A 554 7.91 29.41 -18.07
C GLU A 554 7.20 28.22 -17.40
N THR A 555 6.10 27.77 -17.98
CA THR A 555 5.36 26.58 -17.51
C THR A 555 6.26 25.36 -17.47
N LYS A 556 7.11 25.17 -18.50
CA LYS A 556 8.09 24.07 -18.55
C LYS A 556 9.09 24.13 -17.39
N ARG A 557 9.58 25.33 -17.04
CA ARG A 557 10.59 25.50 -15.98
C ARG A 557 10.11 25.01 -14.63
N VAL A 558 8.84 25.22 -14.32
CA VAL A 558 8.26 24.83 -13.03
C VAL A 558 7.67 23.41 -13.07
N LEU A 559 7.12 22.98 -14.21
CA LEU A 559 6.47 21.66 -14.33
C LEU A 559 7.46 20.52 -14.57
N GLU A 560 8.49 20.77 -15.36
CA GLU A 560 9.48 19.77 -15.79
C GLU A 560 10.90 20.37 -15.80
N PRO A 561 11.46 20.80 -14.65
CA PRO A 561 12.68 21.62 -14.58
C PRO A 561 13.88 21.01 -15.31
N ARG A 562 14.06 19.71 -15.25
CA ARG A 562 15.21 18.99 -15.84
C ARG A 562 14.95 18.35 -17.21
N ALA A 563 13.74 18.40 -17.72
CA ALA A 563 13.44 17.88 -19.06
C ALA A 563 13.88 18.88 -20.15
N ALA A 564 14.03 18.42 -21.41
CA ALA A 564 14.38 19.25 -22.54
C ALA A 564 13.37 20.39 -22.78
N SER A 565 13.82 21.51 -23.36
CA SER A 565 12.91 22.61 -23.71
C SER A 565 11.88 22.20 -24.78
N PRO A 566 10.71 22.87 -24.87
CA PRO A 566 9.74 22.57 -25.91
C PRO A 566 10.33 22.64 -27.33
N GLN A 567 11.18 23.64 -27.60
CA GLN A 567 11.85 23.80 -28.87
C GLN A 567 12.82 22.66 -29.18
N ALA A 568 13.55 22.16 -28.17
CA ALA A 568 14.44 21.03 -28.33
C ALA A 568 13.66 19.74 -28.63
N ARG A 569 12.47 19.56 -27.99
CA ARG A 569 11.59 18.41 -28.26
C ARG A 569 10.97 18.49 -29.67
N LEU A 570 10.55 19.67 -30.13
CA LEU A 570 10.07 19.89 -31.49
C LEU A 570 11.19 19.67 -32.52
N ARG A 571 12.41 20.11 -32.22
CA ARG A 571 13.58 19.82 -33.09
C ARG A 571 13.79 18.30 -33.17
N ALA A 572 13.77 17.58 -32.05
CA ALA A 572 13.92 16.13 -32.05
C ALA A 572 12.83 15.44 -32.88
N LEU A 573 11.59 15.87 -32.77
CA LEU A 573 10.47 15.38 -33.56
C LEU A 573 10.70 15.59 -35.06
N ARG A 574 11.20 16.78 -35.46
CA ARG A 574 11.50 17.12 -36.85
C ARG A 574 12.63 16.25 -37.40
N GLU A 575 13.74 16.11 -36.67
CA GLU A 575 14.92 15.35 -37.13
C GLU A 575 14.60 13.85 -37.20
N LEU A 576 13.81 13.29 -36.30
CA LEU A 576 13.35 11.90 -36.38
C LEU A 576 12.52 11.64 -37.65
N ASN A 577 11.51 12.49 -37.91
CA ASN A 577 10.67 12.32 -39.11
C ASN A 577 11.44 12.59 -40.39
N ALA A 578 12.37 13.55 -40.42
CA ALA A 578 13.22 13.80 -41.56
C ALA A 578 14.17 12.62 -41.87
N ALA A 579 14.59 11.88 -40.82
CA ALA A 579 15.38 10.67 -40.97
C ALA A 579 14.54 9.42 -41.31
N GLY A 580 13.23 9.53 -41.48
CA GLY A 580 12.35 8.42 -41.82
C GLY A 580 11.91 7.57 -40.61
N VAL A 581 12.16 8.02 -39.37
CA VAL A 581 11.67 7.37 -38.17
C VAL A 581 10.22 7.83 -37.89
N PRO A 582 9.20 6.94 -37.88
CA PRO A 582 7.82 7.33 -37.61
C PRO A 582 7.71 7.91 -36.18
N ALA A 583 7.64 9.25 -36.11
CA ALA A 583 7.57 9.94 -34.86
C ALA A 583 6.26 10.76 -34.75
N GLY A 584 5.66 10.73 -33.57
CA GLY A 584 4.47 11.48 -33.23
C GLY A 584 4.57 12.21 -31.91
N VAL A 585 3.51 12.92 -31.54
CA VAL A 585 3.46 13.72 -30.31
C VAL A 585 2.55 13.12 -29.28
N MET A 586 3.01 13.08 -28.03
CA MET A 586 2.20 12.85 -26.86
C MET A 586 1.99 14.19 -26.12
N ALA A 587 0.80 14.82 -26.28
CA ALA A 587 0.41 15.97 -25.49
C ALA A 587 0.09 15.49 -24.06
N ALA A 588 1.12 15.30 -23.23
CA ALA A 588 0.98 14.63 -21.94
C ALA A 588 2.06 15.07 -20.92
N PRO A 589 1.62 15.33 -19.68
CA PRO A 589 0.24 15.35 -19.21
C PRO A 589 -0.49 16.64 -19.61
N MET A 590 -1.76 16.54 -20.02
CA MET A 590 -2.65 17.70 -20.11
C MET A 590 -3.22 18.00 -18.74
N ILE A 591 -3.04 19.21 -18.27
CA ILE A 591 -3.48 19.69 -16.96
C ILE A 591 -4.52 20.78 -17.21
N PRO A 592 -5.81 20.55 -16.87
CA PRO A 592 -6.86 21.52 -17.04
C PRO A 592 -6.52 22.88 -16.41
N ALA A 593 -6.81 23.98 -17.10
CA ALA A 593 -6.52 25.37 -16.70
C ALA A 593 -5.03 25.74 -16.50
N ILE A 594 -4.09 24.83 -16.81
CA ILE A 594 -2.65 25.14 -16.83
C ILE A 594 -2.10 25.12 -18.27
N ASN A 595 -2.22 23.98 -18.96
CA ASN A 595 -1.65 23.78 -20.29
C ASN A 595 -2.64 23.16 -21.30
N ASP A 596 -3.87 22.87 -20.92
CA ASP A 596 -4.87 22.29 -21.80
C ASP A 596 -5.30 23.24 -22.92
N HIS A 597 -5.18 24.54 -22.71
CA HIS A 597 -5.41 25.56 -23.74
C HIS A 597 -4.37 25.53 -24.86
N GLU A 598 -3.20 24.94 -24.63
CA GLU A 598 -2.13 24.80 -25.62
C GLU A 598 -2.29 23.53 -26.49
N MET A 599 -3.28 22.68 -26.26
CA MET A 599 -3.40 21.37 -26.91
C MET A 599 -3.35 21.49 -28.44
N GLU A 600 -4.15 22.37 -29.03
CA GLU A 600 -4.19 22.56 -30.48
C GLU A 600 -2.87 23.11 -31.00
N ALA A 601 -2.28 24.10 -30.33
CA ALA A 601 -1.00 24.69 -30.70
C ALA A 601 0.15 23.66 -30.65
N ILE A 602 0.15 22.76 -29.64
CA ILE A 602 1.12 21.65 -29.55
C ILE A 602 0.97 20.71 -30.76
N LEU A 603 -0.26 20.36 -31.13
CA LEU A 603 -0.53 19.50 -32.30
C LEU A 603 -0.12 20.16 -33.62
N GLU A 604 -0.40 21.44 -33.80
CA GLU A 604 0.00 22.23 -34.98
C GLU A 604 1.53 22.31 -35.09
N ALA A 605 2.22 22.65 -34.01
CA ALA A 605 3.66 22.67 -33.97
C ALA A 605 4.29 21.32 -34.28
N ALA A 606 3.67 20.24 -33.81
CA ALA A 606 4.14 18.88 -34.05
C ALA A 606 3.96 18.50 -35.54
N VAL A 607 2.83 18.84 -36.17
CA VAL A 607 2.61 18.63 -37.61
C VAL A 607 3.60 19.43 -38.44
N GLY A 608 3.91 20.68 -38.07
CA GLY A 608 4.97 21.47 -38.68
C GLY A 608 6.37 20.83 -38.54
N CYS A 609 6.53 19.85 -37.67
CA CYS A 609 7.73 19.02 -37.49
C CYS A 609 7.59 17.61 -38.11
N GLY A 610 6.53 17.36 -38.91
CA GLY A 610 6.34 16.09 -39.61
C GLY A 610 5.66 15.01 -38.79
N ALA A 611 5.04 15.31 -37.66
CA ALA A 611 4.32 14.32 -36.86
C ALA A 611 3.16 13.68 -37.65
N GLN A 612 3.10 12.37 -37.66
CA GLN A 612 2.07 11.59 -38.39
C GLN A 612 0.93 11.15 -37.44
N TRP A 613 1.21 11.02 -36.16
CA TRP A 613 0.24 10.60 -35.15
C TRP A 613 0.37 11.45 -33.88
N ALA A 614 -0.73 11.51 -33.15
CA ALA A 614 -0.79 12.18 -31.87
C ALA A 614 -1.57 11.37 -30.83
N GLY A 615 -1.23 11.57 -29.58
CA GLY A 615 -1.96 11.10 -28.41
C GLY A 615 -2.01 12.18 -27.33
N TYR A 616 -2.95 12.05 -26.40
CA TYR A 616 -2.93 12.85 -25.18
C TYR A 616 -3.30 12.01 -23.98
N ILE A 617 -2.78 12.40 -22.82
CA ILE A 617 -3.12 11.83 -21.53
C ILE A 617 -3.36 12.98 -20.58
N VAL A 618 -4.50 12.95 -19.89
CA VAL A 618 -4.79 13.90 -18.82
C VAL A 618 -3.92 13.57 -17.62
N VAL A 619 -3.47 14.61 -16.91
CA VAL A 619 -2.64 14.44 -15.72
C VAL A 619 -3.21 13.36 -14.79
N ARG A 620 -2.34 12.46 -14.40
CA ARG A 620 -2.66 11.36 -13.50
C ARG A 620 -1.98 11.63 -12.18
N LEU A 621 -2.77 11.64 -11.13
CA LEU A 621 -2.31 11.96 -9.78
C LEU A 621 -2.49 10.74 -8.85
N PRO A 622 -1.91 9.57 -9.18
CA PRO A 622 -2.00 8.44 -8.29
C PRO A 622 -1.22 8.74 -7.01
N TRP A 623 -1.83 8.49 -5.84
CA TRP A 623 -1.19 8.32 -4.54
C TRP A 623 -0.44 9.57 -4.03
N GLU A 624 0.85 9.54 -3.69
CA GLU A 624 1.66 10.70 -3.25
C GLU A 624 1.74 11.82 -4.31
N ILE A 625 1.54 11.48 -5.60
CA ILE A 625 1.64 12.44 -6.71
C ILE A 625 0.65 13.59 -6.59
N LYS A 626 -0.58 13.35 -6.08
CA LYS A 626 -1.58 14.42 -5.96
C LYS A 626 -1.17 15.51 -4.97
N ASP A 627 -0.51 15.21 -3.84
CA ASP A 627 -0.16 16.21 -2.84
C ASP A 627 1.11 16.96 -3.20
N LEU A 628 2.12 16.27 -3.76
CA LEU A 628 3.22 16.96 -4.41
C LEU A 628 2.74 17.89 -5.52
N PHE A 629 1.75 17.44 -6.28
CA PHE A 629 1.16 18.27 -7.31
C PHE A 629 0.39 19.45 -6.72
N ARG A 630 -0.24 19.31 -5.56
CA ARG A 630 -0.91 20.37 -4.84
C ARG A 630 0.07 21.35 -4.22
N ASP A 631 1.13 20.84 -3.57
CA ASP A 631 2.22 21.67 -3.03
C ASP A 631 2.88 22.44 -4.17
N TRP A 632 3.12 21.76 -5.29
CA TRP A 632 3.63 22.37 -6.51
C TRP A 632 2.67 23.43 -7.09
N LEU A 633 1.36 23.19 -7.13
CA LEU A 633 0.37 24.19 -7.54
C LEU A 633 0.31 25.38 -6.59
N ALA A 634 0.39 25.12 -5.27
CA ALA A 634 0.38 26.17 -4.26
C ALA A 634 1.62 27.08 -4.35
N GLU A 635 2.78 26.51 -4.69
CA GLU A 635 4.03 27.24 -4.86
C GLU A 635 4.07 28.02 -6.19
N HIS A 636 3.66 27.39 -7.29
CA HIS A 636 3.89 27.96 -8.63
C HIS A 636 2.66 28.57 -9.28
N PHE A 637 1.44 28.20 -8.86
CA PHE A 637 0.17 28.70 -9.40
C PHE A 637 -0.86 28.91 -8.28
N PRO A 638 -0.55 29.70 -7.23
CA PRO A 638 -1.41 29.87 -6.06
C PRO A 638 -2.85 30.28 -6.40
N ASP A 639 -3.01 31.22 -7.34
CA ASP A 639 -4.33 31.75 -7.75
C ASP A 639 -5.18 30.73 -8.54
N ARG A 640 -4.55 29.75 -9.19
CA ARG A 640 -5.20 28.73 -10.02
C ARG A 640 -5.22 27.34 -9.38
N ALA A 641 -4.41 27.13 -8.35
CA ALA A 641 -4.22 25.83 -7.70
C ALA A 641 -5.54 25.14 -7.44
N ALA A 642 -6.48 25.91 -6.98
CA ALA A 642 -7.81 25.54 -6.63
C ALA A 642 -8.65 25.08 -7.83
N HIS A 643 -8.73 25.89 -8.82
CA HIS A 643 -9.51 25.65 -10.02
C HIS A 643 -9.00 24.42 -10.79
N VAL A 644 -7.68 24.30 -10.96
CA VAL A 644 -7.04 23.15 -11.61
C VAL A 644 -7.45 21.83 -10.97
N MET A 645 -7.40 21.75 -9.65
CA MET A 645 -7.77 20.52 -8.96
C MET A 645 -9.26 20.19 -9.08
N SER A 646 -10.12 21.22 -9.08
CA SER A 646 -11.56 21.02 -9.30
C SER A 646 -11.86 20.40 -10.67
N LEU A 647 -11.25 20.92 -11.73
CA LEU A 647 -11.40 20.40 -13.07
C LEU A 647 -10.89 18.95 -13.19
N ILE A 648 -9.75 18.63 -12.55
CA ILE A 648 -9.22 17.26 -12.51
C ILE A 648 -10.21 16.32 -11.81
N GLN A 649 -10.81 16.77 -10.70
CA GLN A 649 -11.79 15.97 -9.95
C GLN A 649 -13.08 15.75 -10.75
N GLU A 650 -13.59 16.77 -11.43
CA GLU A 650 -14.76 16.62 -12.31
C GLU A 650 -14.52 15.55 -13.37
N MET A 651 -13.33 15.53 -13.98
CA MET A 651 -12.94 14.52 -14.97
C MET A 651 -12.72 13.12 -14.37
N ARG A 652 -12.69 12.98 -13.05
CA ARG A 652 -12.42 11.74 -12.31
C ARG A 652 -13.59 11.31 -11.42
N GLY A 653 -14.81 11.80 -11.75
CA GLY A 653 -16.00 11.48 -10.95
C GLY A 653 -15.92 11.99 -9.52
N GLY A 654 -15.41 13.22 -9.34
CA GLY A 654 -15.22 13.87 -8.04
C GLY A 654 -13.96 13.44 -7.28
N ARG A 655 -13.00 12.75 -7.92
CA ARG A 655 -11.76 12.25 -7.29
C ARG A 655 -10.53 12.91 -7.92
N ASP A 656 -9.41 12.99 -7.20
CA ASP A 656 -8.12 13.43 -7.78
C ASP A 656 -7.58 12.43 -8.79
N TYR A 657 -7.90 11.15 -8.58
CA TYR A 657 -7.47 10.04 -9.42
C TYR A 657 -8.54 8.95 -9.50
N ASP A 658 -8.71 8.43 -10.68
CA ASP A 658 -9.50 7.22 -10.95
C ASP A 658 -8.57 6.15 -11.52
N SER A 659 -8.49 5.00 -10.85
CA SER A 659 -7.67 3.85 -11.27
C SER A 659 -8.38 2.95 -12.28
N THR A 660 -9.66 3.22 -12.56
CA THR A 660 -10.50 2.38 -13.44
C THR A 660 -9.91 2.31 -14.85
N PHE A 661 -9.72 1.11 -15.35
CA PHE A 661 -9.28 0.88 -16.72
C PHE A 661 -10.26 1.51 -17.72
N GLY A 662 -9.71 2.10 -18.79
CA GLY A 662 -10.48 2.81 -19.83
C GLY A 662 -10.75 4.28 -19.51
N THR A 663 -10.90 4.68 -18.26
CA THR A 663 -11.16 6.07 -17.85
C THR A 663 -9.95 6.77 -17.26
N ARG A 664 -9.05 6.04 -16.61
CA ARG A 664 -7.89 6.62 -15.89
C ARG A 664 -6.93 7.45 -16.74
N MET A 665 -6.90 7.24 -18.08
CA MET A 665 -6.01 7.98 -18.99
C MET A 665 -6.62 9.28 -19.50
N LYS A 666 -7.92 9.32 -19.70
CA LYS A 666 -8.61 10.43 -20.39
C LYS A 666 -9.67 11.12 -19.54
N GLY A 667 -10.11 10.50 -18.44
CA GLY A 667 -11.18 11.01 -17.60
C GLY A 667 -12.57 10.76 -18.18
N THR A 668 -13.60 11.22 -17.44
CA THR A 668 -15.03 11.17 -17.76
C THR A 668 -15.65 12.54 -17.48
N GLY A 669 -16.90 12.75 -17.90
CA GLY A 669 -17.63 14.00 -17.67
C GLY A 669 -17.35 15.08 -18.71
N PRO A 670 -18.02 16.25 -18.59
CA PRO A 670 -18.05 17.30 -19.62
C PRO A 670 -16.69 17.81 -20.05
N ILE A 671 -15.77 18.05 -19.08
CA ILE A 671 -14.42 18.54 -19.38
C ILE A 671 -13.58 17.51 -20.13
N ALA A 672 -13.66 16.24 -19.72
CA ALA A 672 -12.96 15.16 -20.41
C ALA A 672 -13.50 14.98 -21.84
N GLU A 673 -14.80 15.15 -22.04
CA GLU A 673 -15.44 15.09 -23.34
C GLU A 673 -15.10 16.30 -24.21
N LEU A 674 -15.02 17.48 -23.61
CA LEU A 674 -14.52 18.70 -24.28
C LEU A 674 -13.09 18.51 -24.79
N LEU A 675 -12.17 18.07 -23.93
CA LEU A 675 -10.78 17.80 -24.32
C LEU A 675 -10.71 16.70 -25.40
N ARG A 676 -11.53 15.65 -25.30
CA ARG A 676 -11.60 14.58 -26.28
C ARG A 676 -12.10 15.11 -27.62
N SER A 677 -13.10 15.98 -27.61
CA SER A 677 -13.69 16.59 -28.82
C SER A 677 -12.70 17.55 -29.46
N ARG A 678 -12.09 18.44 -28.69
CA ARG A 678 -11.03 19.37 -29.14
C ARG A 678 -9.88 18.58 -29.80
N PHE A 679 -9.37 17.54 -29.12
CA PHE A 679 -8.32 16.68 -29.67
C PHE A 679 -8.74 16.01 -30.99
N LYS A 680 -9.94 15.43 -31.06
CA LYS A 680 -10.45 14.78 -32.30
C LYS A 680 -10.60 15.77 -33.45
N ILE A 681 -11.14 16.96 -33.19
CA ILE A 681 -11.31 18.01 -34.19
C ILE A 681 -9.94 18.47 -34.71
N ALA A 682 -9.00 18.74 -33.81
CA ALA A 682 -7.65 19.16 -34.15
C ALA A 682 -6.92 18.07 -34.98
N CYS A 683 -6.98 16.81 -34.54
CA CYS A 683 -6.38 15.71 -35.29
C CYS A 683 -6.97 15.56 -36.71
N ARG A 684 -8.32 15.70 -36.85
CA ARG A 684 -8.99 15.64 -38.14
C ARG A 684 -8.56 16.81 -39.06
N ARG A 685 -8.54 18.02 -38.53
CA ARG A 685 -8.11 19.24 -39.25
C ARG A 685 -6.65 19.12 -39.70
N LEU A 686 -5.79 18.57 -38.85
CA LEU A 686 -4.36 18.45 -39.10
C LEU A 686 -3.95 17.14 -39.78
N LYS A 687 -4.92 16.30 -40.13
CA LYS A 687 -4.71 14.96 -40.73
C LYS A 687 -3.82 14.02 -39.90
N LEU A 688 -3.79 14.21 -38.58
CA LEU A 688 -3.12 13.31 -37.65
C LEU A 688 -3.97 12.05 -37.45
N ASN A 689 -3.35 10.91 -37.27
CA ASN A 689 -3.99 9.59 -37.07
C ASN A 689 -4.89 9.17 -38.27
N ALA A 690 -4.65 9.69 -39.48
CA ALA A 690 -5.52 9.47 -40.65
C ALA A 690 -5.51 8.02 -41.17
N GLY A 691 -4.44 7.27 -40.96
CA GLY A 691 -4.29 5.86 -41.35
C GLY A 691 -4.84 4.84 -40.37
N GLY A 692 -5.57 5.28 -39.34
CA GLY A 692 -5.80 4.44 -38.16
C GLY A 692 -4.52 4.31 -37.33
N ARG A 693 -4.65 4.01 -36.04
CA ARG A 693 -3.50 3.69 -35.22
C ARG A 693 -3.19 2.21 -35.40
N ASP A 694 -2.63 1.85 -36.56
CA ASP A 694 -2.05 0.50 -36.70
C ASP A 694 -0.78 0.48 -35.83
N THR A 695 -0.92 -0.04 -34.64
CA THR A 695 0.18 -0.26 -33.71
C THR A 695 0.83 -1.63 -33.91
N SER A 696 0.40 -2.39 -34.91
CA SER A 696 0.94 -3.71 -35.21
C SER A 696 2.30 -3.56 -35.89
N GLN A 697 3.33 -3.59 -35.10
CA GLN A 697 4.72 -3.72 -35.63
C GLN A 697 4.96 -5.18 -36.02
N PRO A 698 5.78 -5.44 -37.10
CA PRO A 698 5.98 -6.78 -37.58
C PRO A 698 6.83 -7.62 -36.61
N THR A 699 6.22 -8.60 -35.95
CA THR A 699 6.90 -9.53 -35.04
C THR A 699 7.54 -10.70 -35.73
N HIS A 700 7.17 -11.00 -37.00
CA HIS A 700 7.68 -12.09 -37.78
C HIS A 700 9.15 -11.88 -38.29
N LEU A 701 9.63 -10.65 -38.18
CA LEU A 701 11.04 -10.32 -38.53
C LEU A 701 11.98 -10.60 -37.36
N PHE A 702 11.50 -10.89 -36.17
CA PHE A 702 12.31 -11.16 -35.00
C PHE A 702 13.23 -12.37 -35.20
N ARG A 703 14.50 -12.20 -34.88
CA ARG A 703 15.53 -13.23 -34.90
C ARG A 703 16.12 -13.42 -33.52
N PRO A 704 15.82 -14.56 -32.85
CA PRO A 704 16.39 -14.83 -31.52
C PRO A 704 17.93 -14.76 -31.57
N PRO A 705 18.57 -14.22 -30.52
CA PRO A 705 20.02 -14.26 -30.40
C PRO A 705 20.50 -15.71 -30.43
N LEU A 706 21.56 -15.99 -31.23
CA LEU A 706 22.20 -17.28 -31.21
C LEU A 706 22.91 -17.45 -29.86
N LYS A 707 22.61 -18.53 -29.13
CA LYS A 707 23.46 -18.91 -28.01
C LYS A 707 24.85 -19.20 -28.54
N GLU A 708 25.88 -18.58 -27.96
CA GLU A 708 27.26 -19.06 -28.13
C GLU A 708 27.30 -20.49 -27.56
N GLY A 709 27.13 -21.46 -28.45
CA GLY A 709 27.39 -22.87 -28.17
C GLY A 709 28.87 -23.15 -28.30
N PRO A 710 29.39 -24.24 -27.71
CA PRO A 710 30.72 -24.70 -28.02
C PRO A 710 30.81 -24.89 -29.54
N GLN A 711 31.84 -24.35 -30.15
CA GLN A 711 32.14 -24.48 -31.58
C GLN A 711 32.05 -25.97 -31.94
N LEU A 712 31.11 -26.31 -32.80
CA LEU A 712 31.04 -27.67 -33.32
C LEU A 712 32.36 -27.93 -34.05
N SER A 713 33.18 -28.80 -33.51
CA SER A 713 34.35 -29.35 -34.19
C SER A 713 33.85 -30.05 -35.45
N LEU A 714 34.07 -29.45 -36.60
CA LEU A 714 33.95 -30.16 -37.89
C LEU A 714 35.07 -31.20 -37.86
N GLY A 715 34.73 -32.43 -37.48
CA GLY A 715 35.63 -33.56 -37.65
C GLY A 715 35.80 -33.82 -39.13
N PHE A 716 36.95 -33.46 -39.65
CA PHE A 716 37.49 -33.98 -40.91
C PHE A 716 38.23 -35.29 -40.63
#